data_7870bd419182988941f906a4bca2ca8b
#
_entry.id   7870bd419182988941f906a4bca2ca8b
#
_cell.length_a   1.000
_cell.length_b   1.000
_cell.length_c   1.000
_cell.angle_alpha   90.00
_cell.angle_beta   90.00
_cell.angle_gamma   90.00
#
_symmetry.space_group_name_H-M   'P 1'
#
loop_
_entity.id
_entity.type
_entity.pdbx_description
1 polymer ?
#
loop_
_entity_poly.entity_id
_entity_poly.type
_entity_poly.pdbx_seq_one_letter_code
_entity_poly.pdbx_strand_id
1 'polypeptide(L)'
;MKKYLIIAFFIAAFFNGISQTGNFTTIGAEWYYNWPVTSVVGDPVTYLKWEVTGDTVIQGQTCSVITPSDFMMDLLGNQYVYEADNKVYWYDIYYDNFTTLYDFNAQAGDTWTCGSQLFVKYITVDSVSTLQWEDHTYRIQYISGRDYNENWNDIYIEGIGGNKELFPFFKDRSPSFLRCYLKNDELFYHGGEYECTYTEYSWEGDIADSYDGGSGTKTDPYQIKRSDQLALLAQQTNDGTGGDAYYKLTDHINLGRAVWDALPWTSIGTSEHPFTGHFDGGDFWVSKMYQNIDDDSESSAGGLFGFTNGAEIKNVTMFNCHVYGNARYVGTLVGYAGWTDIDNCLIDIVQIETTEGVAGGVAGFAGKPFGEDLYSEKTYKISNCTLDYSSNEMIIEGTIAAGGIVGQINDVTGAYANYLIQNCSTELKYDTGITSHLHTGGIVGRMDKGTVDGCINSMAVVSTHDEGSCGGIVGSAYSSNIIDCNNIGQVTSAWAAGGILGFGSSNIKLCYNKGVITGNGVEDAYVGGICGIGAKSITNCYNRGNLSATIEQPYSYTSCYIGGICGYMGTEIRNVYNYCIITPPDLSQYPNADKGFGKIVAYEDNDTLDYNCYWLYHWYYYNDTLPANGNPNMTLQGSCHFEWDPDHRVWLLEEPQHETYDFIEALNAGAMDECLWLADVDETNGGYPIFTPFKNKQYPLLGDEWYYDITNESGDVTYQHLEYASDSTLSHKKVKIIVKTNTLYDKNNLTDVVTEEYICEVNECVYWWDKQRKEYTVLYNFAAVEGDEWTITYGNDSIVMHVDEVGETEYNGRTFKTLTVSDEKDIFSGTIVCGLGHLTSFFPEKMLETKYSYDVDGIRCYWKEGNLLYKEGDLDCDRIYNDHHYAINEIDNENGLVIYPIPSYSVLFVLSNKIAEQYRIINILGHPVLSGKITSETQQIDISTLPDGIYFITIGISTMKFLKY
;
A
#
# COMPACT_ATOMS: atom_id res chain seq x y z
N MET A 1 -32.91 23.84 -20.55
CA MET A 1 -32.94 24.79 -21.69
C MET A 1 -32.14 26.02 -21.35
N LYS A 2 -30.88 26.07 -21.77
CA LYS A 2 -30.20 27.25 -22.32
C LYS A 2 -28.75 26.82 -22.63
N LYS A 3 -28.55 26.53 -23.89
CA LYS A 3 -27.23 26.35 -24.53
C LYS A 3 -26.53 27.72 -24.49
N TYR A 4 -25.25 27.72 -24.08
CA TYR A 4 -24.35 28.81 -24.47
C TYR A 4 -23.28 28.24 -25.38
N LEU A 5 -23.44 28.63 -26.64
CA LEU A 5 -22.51 28.52 -27.73
C LEU A 5 -21.37 29.50 -27.47
N ILE A 6 -20.15 29.05 -27.30
CA ILE A 6 -18.97 29.93 -27.27
C ILE A 6 -18.37 29.91 -28.66
N ILE A 7 -18.56 31.00 -29.38
CA ILE A 7 -17.91 31.34 -30.64
C ILE A 7 -16.46 31.74 -30.31
N ALA A 8 -15.49 31.00 -30.86
CA ALA A 8 -14.09 31.38 -30.83
C ALA A 8 -13.89 32.55 -31.80
N PHE A 9 -13.74 33.75 -31.26
CA PHE A 9 -13.16 34.90 -31.98
C PHE A 9 -11.68 34.95 -31.70
N PHE A 10 -10.86 34.66 -32.70
CA PHE A 10 -9.47 35.06 -32.73
C PHE A 10 -9.45 36.59 -32.80
N ILE A 11 -9.27 37.27 -31.69
CA ILE A 11 -8.75 38.63 -31.62
C ILE A 11 -7.32 38.48 -31.18
N ALA A 12 -6.39 38.73 -32.09
CA ALA A 12 -5.04 39.09 -31.73
C ALA A 12 -5.09 40.43 -30.99
N ALA A 13 -5.41 40.39 -29.72
CA ALA A 13 -5.17 41.50 -28.82
C ALA A 13 -3.68 41.42 -28.43
N PHE A 14 -2.95 42.42 -28.81
CA PHE A 14 -1.73 42.78 -28.13
C PHE A 14 -2.05 42.89 -26.64
N PHE A 15 -1.85 41.84 -25.91
CA PHE A 15 -1.64 41.96 -24.49
C PHE A 15 -0.27 42.64 -24.31
N ASN A 16 -0.29 43.93 -24.17
CA ASN A 16 0.66 44.56 -23.28
C ASN A 16 0.40 43.88 -21.94
N GLY A 17 1.15 42.83 -21.66
CA GLY A 17 1.26 42.29 -20.30
C GLY A 17 1.62 43.52 -19.45
N ILE A 18 0.76 43.87 -18.52
CA ILE A 18 1.19 44.59 -17.35
C ILE A 18 2.11 43.62 -16.66
N SER A 19 3.41 43.64 -17.02
CA SER A 19 4.46 43.21 -16.12
C SER A 19 4.17 44.00 -14.85
N GLN A 20 3.69 43.33 -13.80
CA GLN A 20 3.89 43.86 -12.48
C GLN A 20 5.42 43.91 -12.31
N THR A 21 6.03 45.02 -12.67
CA THR A 21 7.39 45.38 -12.30
C THR A 21 7.39 45.55 -10.78
N GLY A 22 7.30 44.44 -10.05
CA GLY A 22 7.65 44.45 -8.65
C GLY A 22 9.14 44.68 -8.59
N ASN A 23 9.55 45.85 -8.13
CA ASN A 23 10.95 46.12 -7.92
C ASN A 23 11.51 45.09 -6.98
N PHE A 24 12.49 44.29 -7.44
CA PHE A 24 13.26 43.32 -6.64
C PHE A 24 13.79 43.96 -5.35
N THR A 25 14.11 45.24 -5.40
CA THR A 25 14.78 46.03 -4.37
C THR A 25 13.83 46.88 -3.52
N THR A 26 12.56 46.55 -3.37
CA THR A 26 11.62 47.30 -2.53
C THR A 26 11.97 47.16 -1.05
N ILE A 27 12.06 48.27 -0.30
CA ILE A 27 12.21 48.25 1.16
C ILE A 27 11.08 47.40 1.78
N GLY A 28 11.40 46.50 2.72
CA GLY A 28 10.50 45.52 3.32
C GLY A 28 10.26 44.29 2.46
N ALA A 29 11.06 44.05 1.40
CA ALA A 29 11.11 42.76 0.75
C ALA A 29 11.94 41.76 1.59
N GLU A 30 11.42 40.57 1.75
CA GLU A 30 12.00 39.51 2.59
C GLU A 30 12.04 38.19 1.83
N TRP A 31 13.19 37.51 1.88
CA TRP A 31 13.40 36.18 1.34
C TRP A 31 13.72 35.20 2.47
N TYR A 32 13.07 34.04 2.51
CA TYR A 32 13.32 32.96 3.46
C TYR A 32 13.81 31.76 2.69
N TYR A 33 15.02 31.32 2.96
CA TYR A 33 15.62 30.13 2.37
C TYR A 33 15.74 29.02 3.43
N ASN A 34 15.56 27.77 3.02
CA ASN A 34 15.95 26.64 3.86
C ASN A 34 17.44 26.77 4.20
N TRP A 35 17.77 26.62 5.44
CA TRP A 35 19.15 26.64 5.90
C TRP A 35 19.44 25.41 6.75
N PRO A 36 20.23 24.42 6.26
CA PRO A 36 20.71 23.32 7.10
C PRO A 36 21.76 23.88 8.08
N VAL A 37 21.67 23.49 9.34
CA VAL A 37 22.63 23.95 10.37
C VAL A 37 24.04 23.43 10.12
N THR A 38 24.15 22.24 9.52
CA THR A 38 25.43 21.70 9.03
C THR A 38 25.26 21.06 7.63
N SER A 39 26.32 20.55 7.04
CA SER A 39 26.31 19.88 5.75
C SER A 39 25.93 18.38 5.82
N VAL A 40 25.50 17.91 6.98
CA VAL A 40 25.12 16.50 7.19
C VAL A 40 23.63 16.35 6.86
N VAL A 41 23.29 15.34 6.07
CA VAL A 41 21.90 14.99 5.78
C VAL A 41 21.18 14.69 7.09
N GLY A 42 20.07 15.37 7.36
CA GLY A 42 19.29 15.19 8.58
C GLY A 42 19.52 16.25 9.67
N ASP A 43 20.30 17.29 9.45
CA ASP A 43 20.40 18.38 10.42
C ASP A 43 19.12 19.22 10.49
N PRO A 44 18.80 19.82 11.66
CA PRO A 44 17.62 20.63 11.84
C PRO A 44 17.51 21.71 10.76
N VAL A 45 16.36 21.79 10.12
CA VAL A 45 16.10 22.79 9.10
C VAL A 45 15.70 24.08 9.79
N THR A 46 16.49 25.13 9.62
CA THR A 46 16.14 26.49 9.98
C THR A 46 15.98 27.33 8.71
N TYR A 47 15.91 28.63 8.86
CA TYR A 47 15.82 29.51 7.71
C TYR A 47 16.91 30.57 7.74
N LEU A 48 17.36 30.96 6.56
CA LEU A 48 18.12 32.19 6.34
C LEU A 48 17.15 33.23 5.80
N LYS A 49 17.00 34.34 6.54
CA LYS A 49 16.23 35.50 6.08
C LYS A 49 17.18 36.50 5.46
N TRP A 50 16.79 37.05 4.32
CA TRP A 50 17.34 38.25 3.74
C TRP A 50 16.26 39.33 3.72
N GLU A 51 16.60 40.56 4.02
CA GLU A 51 15.66 41.69 4.08
C GLU A 51 16.25 42.97 3.47
N VAL A 52 15.44 43.69 2.70
CA VAL A 52 15.81 45.04 2.26
C VAL A 52 15.55 46.02 3.40
N THR A 53 16.64 46.44 4.06
CA THR A 53 16.57 47.27 5.28
C THR A 53 16.74 48.77 5.05
N GLY A 54 17.18 49.20 3.85
CA GLY A 54 17.36 50.60 3.51
C GLY A 54 18.10 50.82 2.21
N ASP A 55 18.47 52.05 1.95
CA ASP A 55 19.23 52.43 0.76
C ASP A 55 20.56 53.10 1.12
N THR A 56 21.54 53.00 0.23
CA THR A 56 22.82 53.71 0.30
C THR A 56 23.28 54.14 -1.09
N VAL A 57 24.33 55.01 -1.16
CA VAL A 57 24.89 55.41 -2.44
C VAL A 57 26.31 54.86 -2.60
N ILE A 58 26.55 54.08 -3.64
CA ILE A 58 27.86 53.48 -3.96
C ILE A 58 28.21 53.87 -5.39
N GLN A 59 29.39 54.52 -5.59
CA GLN A 59 29.87 54.98 -6.89
C GLN A 59 28.86 55.85 -7.66
N GLY A 60 28.03 56.61 -6.95
CA GLY A 60 27.02 57.49 -7.53
C GLY A 60 25.69 56.80 -7.87
N GLN A 61 25.58 55.46 -7.61
CA GLN A 61 24.39 54.69 -7.83
C GLN A 61 23.64 54.48 -6.50
N THR A 62 22.33 54.73 -6.47
CA THR A 62 21.51 54.37 -5.30
C THR A 62 21.34 52.87 -5.26
N CYS A 63 21.76 52.22 -4.18
CA CYS A 63 21.70 50.78 -3.97
C CYS A 63 20.84 50.47 -2.75
N SER A 64 19.99 49.46 -2.86
CA SER A 64 19.31 48.88 -1.70
C SER A 64 20.26 48.01 -0.88
N VAL A 65 20.12 48.13 0.43
CA VAL A 65 20.89 47.36 1.41
C VAL A 65 20.09 46.10 1.77
N ILE A 66 20.60 44.94 1.40
CA ILE A 66 20.03 43.64 1.73
C ILE A 66 20.82 43.04 2.88
N THR A 67 20.16 42.84 4.00
CA THR A 67 20.74 42.38 5.27
C THR A 67 20.33 40.93 5.55
N PRO A 68 21.27 40.01 5.88
CA PRO A 68 20.91 38.65 6.31
C PRO A 68 20.44 38.67 7.77
N SER A 69 19.78 37.57 8.20
CA SER A 69 19.39 37.38 9.61
C SER A 69 20.62 37.38 10.55
N ASP A 70 20.40 37.71 11.83
CA ASP A 70 21.43 38.04 12.81
C ASP A 70 22.57 37.00 12.90
N PHE A 71 22.27 35.73 12.87
CA PHE A 71 23.29 34.66 13.00
C PHE A 71 24.25 34.60 11.77
N MET A 72 23.86 35.16 10.63
CA MET A 72 24.65 35.18 9.40
C MET A 72 25.31 36.52 9.11
N MET A 73 25.00 37.53 9.93
CA MET A 73 25.49 38.87 9.71
C MET A 73 27.01 38.97 9.79
N ASP A 74 27.63 38.29 10.73
CA ASP A 74 29.10 38.27 10.91
C ASP A 74 29.81 37.52 9.77
N LEU A 75 29.11 36.58 9.10
CA LEU A 75 29.68 35.76 8.03
C LEU A 75 29.48 36.40 6.64
N LEU A 76 28.28 36.89 6.36
CA LEU A 76 27.90 37.34 5.01
C LEU A 76 27.90 38.85 4.85
N GLY A 77 27.62 39.61 5.90
CA GLY A 77 27.50 41.04 5.89
C GLY A 77 26.37 41.59 5.00
N ASN A 78 26.22 42.88 4.98
CA ASN A 78 25.25 43.55 4.11
C ASN A 78 25.64 43.42 2.65
N GLN A 79 24.66 43.18 1.80
CA GLN A 79 24.79 43.12 0.35
C GLN A 79 24.14 44.37 -0.28
N TYR A 80 24.71 44.83 -1.38
CA TYR A 80 24.28 46.05 -2.00
C TYR A 80 23.92 45.81 -3.45
N VAL A 81 22.67 46.09 -3.80
CA VAL A 81 22.16 45.88 -5.15
C VAL A 81 21.42 47.08 -5.68
N TYR A 82 21.43 47.26 -7.00
CA TYR A 82 20.52 48.17 -7.66
C TYR A 82 19.86 47.50 -8.86
N GLU A 83 18.70 48.00 -9.23
CA GLU A 83 17.91 47.50 -10.34
C GLU A 83 17.87 48.56 -11.48
N ALA A 84 18.16 48.12 -12.70
CA ALA A 84 18.00 48.89 -13.91
C ALA A 84 17.70 47.99 -15.10
N ASP A 85 16.77 48.40 -15.97
CA ASP A 85 16.42 47.71 -17.21
C ASP A 85 16.05 46.21 -17.01
N ASN A 86 15.30 45.92 -15.96
CA ASN A 86 14.88 44.57 -15.55
C ASN A 86 16.07 43.61 -15.28
N LYS A 87 17.18 44.20 -14.81
CA LYS A 87 18.37 43.49 -14.33
C LYS A 87 18.70 43.94 -12.92
N VAL A 88 19.22 43.02 -12.13
CA VAL A 88 19.74 43.29 -10.80
C VAL A 88 21.26 43.25 -10.84
N TYR A 89 21.85 44.32 -10.39
CA TYR A 89 23.29 44.48 -10.29
C TYR A 89 23.70 44.39 -8.82
N TRP A 90 24.74 43.60 -8.56
CA TRP A 90 25.30 43.38 -7.23
C TRP A 90 26.67 44.01 -7.11
N TYR A 91 26.91 44.74 -6.01
CA TYR A 91 28.22 45.35 -5.74
C TYR A 91 29.14 44.33 -5.07
N ASP A 92 30.20 44.00 -5.76
CA ASP A 92 31.30 43.20 -5.23
C ASP A 92 32.23 44.09 -4.39
N ILE A 93 32.13 43.99 -3.08
CA ILE A 93 32.89 44.81 -2.12
C ILE A 93 34.43 44.58 -2.19
N TYR A 94 34.85 43.38 -2.63
CA TYR A 94 36.29 43.05 -2.73
C TYR A 94 36.95 43.67 -3.95
N TYR A 95 36.20 43.85 -5.00
CA TYR A 95 36.73 44.38 -6.27
C TYR A 95 36.23 45.75 -6.67
N ASP A 96 35.43 46.35 -5.76
CA ASP A 96 34.92 47.73 -5.92
C ASP A 96 34.22 47.93 -7.29
N ASN A 97 33.37 46.97 -7.70
CA ASN A 97 32.63 47.06 -8.95
C ASN A 97 31.27 46.35 -8.89
N PHE A 98 30.39 46.74 -9.82
CA PHE A 98 29.11 46.11 -10.00
C PHE A 98 29.18 44.95 -11.01
N THR A 99 28.51 43.84 -10.71
CA THR A 99 28.34 42.65 -11.58
C THR A 99 26.86 42.36 -11.73
N THR A 100 26.46 41.78 -12.86
CA THR A 100 25.07 41.37 -13.07
C THR A 100 24.75 40.16 -12.20
N LEU A 101 23.87 40.33 -11.23
CA LEU A 101 23.35 39.23 -10.41
C LEU A 101 22.27 38.44 -11.16
N TYR A 102 21.22 39.15 -11.61
CA TYR A 102 20.12 38.59 -12.38
C TYR A 102 19.89 39.44 -13.67
N ASP A 103 19.63 38.74 -14.78
CA ASP A 103 19.15 39.36 -16.01
C ASP A 103 17.79 38.76 -16.40
N PHE A 104 16.71 39.36 -15.91
CA PHE A 104 15.36 38.85 -16.17
C PHE A 104 14.89 39.06 -17.63
N ASN A 105 15.63 39.82 -18.46
CA ASN A 105 15.35 39.92 -19.89
C ASN A 105 15.95 38.77 -20.70
N ALA A 106 16.94 38.05 -20.15
CA ALA A 106 17.70 37.03 -20.88
C ALA A 106 16.79 35.90 -21.38
N GLN A 107 17.06 35.40 -22.58
CA GLN A 107 16.34 34.32 -23.26
C GLN A 107 17.19 33.07 -23.28
N ALA A 108 16.58 31.91 -23.67
CA ALA A 108 17.33 30.67 -23.83
C ALA A 108 18.56 30.84 -24.73
N GLY A 109 19.71 30.44 -24.25
CA GLY A 109 21.01 30.59 -24.87
C GLY A 109 21.79 31.84 -24.46
N ASP A 110 21.19 32.82 -23.79
CA ASP A 110 21.89 34.01 -23.29
C ASP A 110 22.79 33.64 -22.09
N THR A 111 23.92 34.31 -21.99
CA THR A 111 24.93 34.06 -20.95
C THR A 111 25.46 35.34 -20.34
N TRP A 112 25.78 35.29 -19.05
CA TRP A 112 26.52 36.37 -18.36
C TRP A 112 27.42 35.81 -17.26
N THR A 113 28.22 36.67 -16.68
CA THR A 113 29.03 36.31 -15.51
C THR A 113 28.60 37.09 -14.29
N CYS A 114 28.52 36.44 -13.15
CA CYS A 114 28.27 37.06 -11.86
C CYS A 114 29.46 36.82 -10.93
N GLY A 115 29.86 37.81 -10.16
CA GLY A 115 30.99 37.78 -9.26
C GLY A 115 32.35 38.08 -9.91
N SER A 116 33.44 37.91 -9.19
CA SER A 116 34.78 38.25 -9.59
C SER A 116 35.76 37.10 -9.34
N GLN A 117 37.02 37.24 -9.69
CA GLN A 117 38.08 36.25 -9.86
C GLN A 117 38.14 35.08 -8.86
N LEU A 118 37.64 35.24 -7.66
CA LEU A 118 37.60 34.14 -6.67
C LEU A 118 36.25 33.39 -6.65
N PHE A 119 35.16 33.97 -7.15
CA PHE A 119 33.79 33.44 -7.15
C PHE A 119 33.02 33.75 -8.45
N VAL A 120 33.65 33.54 -9.59
CA VAL A 120 32.99 33.79 -10.89
C VAL A 120 32.05 32.62 -11.22
N LYS A 121 30.77 32.93 -11.30
CA LYS A 121 29.79 31.99 -11.88
C LYS A 121 29.49 32.39 -13.31
N TYR A 122 29.64 31.44 -14.23
CA TYR A 122 29.17 31.58 -15.62
C TYR A 122 27.74 31.06 -15.66
N ILE A 123 26.81 31.90 -16.02
CA ILE A 123 25.38 31.60 -16.01
C ILE A 123 24.87 31.53 -17.45
N THR A 124 24.13 30.50 -17.78
CA THR A 124 23.47 30.26 -19.08
C THR A 124 21.98 30.03 -18.82
N VAL A 125 21.12 30.69 -19.59
CA VAL A 125 19.70 30.39 -19.60
C VAL A 125 19.43 29.22 -20.51
N ASP A 126 19.03 28.08 -19.95
CA ASP A 126 18.73 26.86 -20.70
C ASP A 126 17.34 26.94 -21.34
N SER A 127 16.35 27.44 -20.60
CA SER A 127 14.99 27.66 -21.07
C SER A 127 14.27 28.74 -20.25
N VAL A 128 13.16 29.21 -20.81
CA VAL A 128 12.28 30.19 -20.15
C VAL A 128 10.86 29.63 -20.11
N SER A 129 10.17 29.82 -18.98
CA SER A 129 8.81 29.36 -18.76
C SER A 129 8.05 30.37 -17.89
N THR A 130 6.87 30.00 -17.45
CA THR A 130 6.07 30.75 -16.47
C THR A 130 5.70 29.85 -15.30
N LEU A 131 5.68 30.44 -14.12
CA LEU A 131 5.21 29.80 -12.88
C LEU A 131 3.95 30.53 -12.43
N GLN A 132 2.89 29.76 -12.20
CA GLN A 132 1.66 30.29 -11.59
C GLN A 132 1.70 30.00 -10.09
N TRP A 133 1.53 31.01 -9.27
CA TRP A 133 1.35 30.86 -7.83
C TRP A 133 0.22 31.77 -7.37
N GLU A 134 -0.87 31.20 -6.89
CA GLU A 134 -2.13 31.91 -6.62
C GLU A 134 -2.55 32.81 -7.83
N ASP A 135 -2.80 34.07 -7.60
CA ASP A 135 -3.20 35.03 -8.63
C ASP A 135 -2.00 35.66 -9.38
N HIS A 136 -0.77 35.22 -9.07
CA HIS A 136 0.45 35.78 -9.65
C HIS A 136 1.05 34.86 -10.71
N THR A 137 1.48 35.42 -11.81
CA THR A 137 2.21 34.71 -12.87
C THR A 137 3.62 35.28 -12.97
N TYR A 138 4.61 34.45 -12.67
CA TYR A 138 6.02 34.80 -12.73
C TYR A 138 6.66 34.25 -14.00
N ARG A 139 7.50 35.03 -14.63
CA ARG A 139 8.44 34.54 -15.63
C ARG A 139 9.58 33.82 -14.90
N ILE A 140 9.92 32.60 -15.30
CA ILE A 140 11.02 31.83 -14.73
C ILE A 140 12.05 31.46 -15.80
N GLN A 141 13.30 31.43 -15.39
CA GLN A 141 14.44 31.04 -16.20
C GLN A 141 15.07 29.79 -15.55
N TYR A 142 15.09 28.67 -16.26
CA TYR A 142 15.93 27.53 -15.88
C TYR A 142 17.34 27.87 -16.30
N ILE A 143 18.25 27.86 -15.36
CA ILE A 143 19.63 28.23 -15.61
C ILE A 143 20.57 27.09 -15.27
N SER A 144 21.62 26.96 -16.06
CA SER A 144 22.79 26.18 -15.73
C SER A 144 24.02 27.11 -15.62
N GLY A 145 24.94 26.70 -14.81
CA GLY A 145 26.15 27.44 -14.59
C GLY A 145 27.35 26.56 -14.34
N ARG A 146 28.51 27.18 -14.41
CA ARG A 146 29.76 26.56 -14.06
C ARG A 146 30.53 27.51 -13.16
N ASP A 147 30.96 27.05 -12.01
CA ASP A 147 32.03 27.68 -11.27
C ASP A 147 33.34 26.87 -11.45
N TYR A 148 34.38 27.26 -10.74
CA TYR A 148 35.78 26.84 -11.01
C TYR A 148 35.96 25.32 -11.20
N ASN A 149 35.10 24.45 -10.62
CA ASN A 149 35.23 23.01 -10.66
C ASN A 149 33.94 22.22 -10.88
N GLU A 150 32.76 22.85 -10.78
CA GLU A 150 31.49 22.10 -10.76
C GLU A 150 30.42 22.78 -11.65
N ASN A 151 29.56 21.95 -12.24
CA ASN A 151 28.35 22.40 -12.91
C ASN A 151 27.22 22.47 -11.88
N TRP A 152 26.42 23.52 -11.95
CA TRP A 152 25.26 23.73 -11.08
C TRP A 152 24.06 24.20 -11.90
N ASN A 153 22.86 24.08 -11.34
CA ASN A 153 21.61 24.56 -11.93
C ASN A 153 20.77 25.27 -10.89
N ASP A 154 19.91 26.16 -11.32
CA ASP A 154 18.94 26.87 -10.48
C ASP A 154 17.75 27.32 -11.34
N ILE A 155 16.74 27.91 -10.68
CA ILE A 155 15.60 28.56 -11.29
C ILE A 155 15.63 30.03 -10.84
N TYR A 156 15.67 30.97 -11.78
CA TYR A 156 15.53 32.38 -11.46
C TYR A 156 14.09 32.82 -11.70
N ILE A 157 13.49 33.42 -10.69
CA ILE A 157 12.11 33.90 -10.69
C ILE A 157 12.12 35.40 -10.81
N GLU A 158 11.49 35.95 -11.89
CA GLU A 158 11.48 37.39 -12.17
C GLU A 158 10.89 38.17 -11.00
N GLY A 159 11.62 39.18 -10.54
CA GLY A 159 11.27 40.04 -9.41
C GLY A 159 11.49 39.41 -8.03
N ILE A 160 11.90 38.13 -7.94
CA ILE A 160 12.17 37.42 -6.69
C ILE A 160 13.63 36.99 -6.58
N GLY A 161 14.24 36.43 -7.65
CA GLY A 161 15.65 36.00 -7.65
C GLY A 161 15.83 34.50 -7.75
N GLY A 162 16.94 33.98 -7.25
CA GLY A 162 17.29 32.55 -7.33
C GLY A 162 16.47 31.67 -6.37
N ASN A 163 16.07 30.50 -6.85
CA ASN A 163 15.33 29.54 -6.03
C ASN A 163 16.24 28.82 -5.01
N LYS A 164 17.50 28.62 -5.32
CA LYS A 164 18.44 27.95 -4.40
C LYS A 164 19.20 28.93 -3.50
N GLU A 165 19.55 30.10 -4.01
CA GLU A 165 20.29 31.12 -3.26
C GLU A 165 19.98 32.50 -3.79
N LEU A 166 19.94 33.52 -2.91
CA LEU A 166 19.79 34.93 -3.33
C LEU A 166 21.10 35.51 -3.88
N PHE A 167 22.23 35.12 -3.29
CA PHE A 167 23.57 35.56 -3.71
C PHE A 167 24.49 34.34 -3.85
N PRO A 168 25.42 34.34 -4.78
CA PRO A 168 26.23 33.19 -5.15
C PRO A 168 27.42 32.95 -4.21
N PHE A 169 27.22 32.82 -2.89
CA PHE A 169 28.29 32.71 -1.91
C PHE A 169 28.73 31.30 -1.56
N PHE A 170 27.87 30.31 -1.73
CA PHE A 170 28.07 29.01 -1.11
C PHE A 170 28.60 27.97 -2.08
N LYS A 171 29.77 27.40 -1.77
CA LYS A 171 30.46 26.44 -2.62
C LYS A 171 30.18 24.97 -2.30
N ASP A 172 29.89 24.63 -1.07
CA ASP A 172 29.86 23.24 -0.58
C ASP A 172 28.70 22.97 0.41
N ARG A 173 27.54 23.58 0.25
CA ARG A 173 26.41 23.34 1.16
C ARG A 173 25.21 22.80 0.41
N SER A 174 24.49 21.87 1.07
CA SER A 174 23.24 21.29 0.58
C SER A 174 22.32 22.34 0.01
N PRO A 175 21.58 22.03 -1.07
CA PRO A 175 20.76 23.04 -1.75
C PRO A 175 19.77 23.65 -0.76
N SER A 176 19.95 24.90 -0.45
CA SER A 176 18.92 25.71 0.16
C SER A 176 17.86 26.00 -0.90
N PHE A 177 16.59 25.98 -0.53
CA PHE A 177 15.50 26.33 -1.43
C PHE A 177 14.76 27.52 -0.87
N LEU A 178 14.32 28.41 -1.77
CA LEU A 178 13.47 29.54 -1.40
C LEU A 178 12.14 29.02 -0.84
N ARG A 179 11.91 29.23 0.45
CA ARG A 179 10.64 28.95 1.11
C ARG A 179 9.59 29.96 0.76
N CYS A 180 9.93 31.23 0.99
CA CYS A 180 8.99 32.34 0.88
C CYS A 180 9.67 33.61 0.36
N TYR A 181 8.86 34.38 -0.33
CA TYR A 181 9.13 35.78 -0.60
C TYR A 181 7.95 36.63 -0.12
N LEU A 182 8.22 37.56 0.78
CA LEU A 182 7.25 38.51 1.31
C LEU A 182 7.63 39.93 0.88
N LYS A 183 6.64 40.80 0.83
CA LYS A 183 6.82 42.23 0.58
C LYS A 183 5.84 43.00 1.44
N ASN A 184 6.34 43.81 2.40
CA ASN A 184 5.56 44.53 3.39
C ASN A 184 4.58 43.57 4.13
N ASP A 185 5.08 42.46 4.62
CA ASP A 185 4.34 41.42 5.32
C ASP A 185 3.27 40.67 4.46
N GLU A 186 3.19 40.94 3.16
CA GLU A 186 2.31 40.22 2.24
C GLU A 186 3.09 39.11 1.53
N LEU A 187 2.56 37.91 1.53
CA LEU A 187 3.17 36.71 0.91
C LEU A 187 2.95 36.74 -0.61
N PHE A 188 4.03 36.77 -1.39
CA PHE A 188 4.03 36.78 -2.86
C PHE A 188 4.44 35.43 -3.47
N TYR A 189 5.17 34.60 -2.73
CA TYR A 189 5.63 33.32 -3.21
C TYR A 189 5.89 32.39 -2.01
N HIS A 190 5.46 31.14 -2.16
CA HIS A 190 5.76 30.05 -1.23
C HIS A 190 6.14 28.80 -2.04
N GLY A 191 7.39 28.37 -1.93
CA GLY A 191 7.98 27.33 -2.79
C GLY A 191 8.30 26.02 -2.07
N GLY A 192 7.99 25.91 -0.79
CA GLY A 192 8.38 24.75 0.05
C GLY A 192 7.26 24.19 0.90
N GLU A 193 7.56 23.07 1.57
CA GLU A 193 6.65 22.40 2.51
C GLU A 193 6.57 23.10 3.87
N TYR A 194 7.52 23.99 4.19
CA TYR A 194 7.65 24.65 5.49
C TYR A 194 7.14 26.09 5.45
N GLU A 195 6.50 26.53 6.52
CA GLU A 195 6.20 27.96 6.71
C GLU A 195 7.48 28.82 6.69
N CYS A 196 7.36 30.10 6.33
CA CYS A 196 8.51 30.98 6.10
C CYS A 196 9.51 30.99 7.25
N THR A 197 9.02 31.04 8.48
CA THR A 197 9.83 31.12 9.71
C THR A 197 9.96 29.80 10.46
N TYR A 198 9.59 28.68 9.80
CA TYR A 198 9.70 27.39 10.43
C TYR A 198 11.15 27.09 10.80
N THR A 199 11.36 26.71 12.05
CA THR A 199 12.63 26.19 12.57
C THR A 199 12.35 24.87 13.23
N GLU A 200 13.01 23.83 12.78
CA GLU A 200 12.87 22.52 13.37
C GLU A 200 13.39 22.55 14.81
N TYR A 201 12.51 22.20 15.75
CA TYR A 201 12.89 22.12 17.15
C TYR A 201 13.72 20.86 17.39
N SER A 202 14.96 21.04 17.84
CA SER A 202 15.81 19.92 18.29
C SER A 202 15.60 19.72 19.78
N TRP A 203 15.30 18.48 20.19
CA TRP A 203 15.09 18.15 21.61
C TRP A 203 16.39 18.33 22.43
N GLU A 204 16.27 19.01 23.57
CA GLU A 204 17.37 19.29 24.48
C GLU A 204 17.28 18.52 25.82
N GLY A 205 16.40 17.50 25.89
CA GLY A 205 16.19 16.66 27.07
C GLY A 205 15.09 17.18 27.99
N ASP A 206 14.39 18.22 27.62
CA ASP A 206 13.28 18.78 28.37
C ASP A 206 11.99 17.95 28.20
N ILE A 207 11.09 18.10 29.15
CA ILE A 207 9.80 17.43 29.21
C ILE A 207 8.74 18.50 29.38
N ALA A 208 7.73 18.48 28.52
CA ALA A 208 6.64 19.46 28.56
C ALA A 208 5.73 19.26 29.77
N ASP A 209 5.09 20.33 30.24
CA ASP A 209 4.06 20.27 31.27
C ASP A 209 2.70 19.76 30.76
N SER A 210 2.45 19.84 29.46
CA SER A 210 1.18 19.44 28.80
C SER A 210 1.36 19.19 27.30
N TYR A 211 0.41 18.45 26.72
CA TYR A 211 0.26 18.33 25.26
C TYR A 211 -0.23 19.65 24.64
N ASP A 212 -0.12 19.77 23.30
CA ASP A 212 -0.54 20.95 22.55
C ASP A 212 -2.07 21.13 22.53
N GLY A 213 -2.81 20.04 22.73
CA GLY A 213 -4.28 20.01 22.80
C GLY A 213 -4.82 18.60 22.95
N GLY A 214 -6.14 18.49 22.79
CA GLY A 214 -6.87 17.24 22.88
C GLY A 214 -7.16 16.78 24.30
N SER A 215 -8.08 15.81 24.41
CA SER A 215 -8.51 15.22 25.68
C SER A 215 -8.17 13.73 25.82
N GLY A 216 -7.39 13.18 24.86
CA GLY A 216 -6.96 11.79 24.83
C GLY A 216 -8.04 10.79 24.42
N THR A 217 -9.17 11.26 23.86
CA THR A 217 -10.23 10.41 23.36
C THR A 217 -10.02 10.11 21.84
N LYS A 218 -10.70 9.10 21.31
CA LYS A 218 -10.63 8.75 19.88
C LYS A 218 -11.00 9.92 18.96
N THR A 219 -11.98 10.73 19.35
CA THR A 219 -12.44 11.89 18.57
C THR A 219 -11.68 13.18 18.85
N ASP A 220 -10.88 13.20 19.91
CA ASP A 220 -10.09 14.35 20.35
C ASP A 220 -8.78 13.86 21.00
N PRO A 221 -7.85 13.26 20.22
CA PRO A 221 -6.61 12.70 20.72
C PRO A 221 -5.69 13.79 21.29
N TYR A 222 -4.83 13.43 22.24
CA TYR A 222 -3.76 14.31 22.68
C TYR A 222 -2.86 14.66 21.51
N GLN A 223 -2.61 15.95 21.32
CA GLN A 223 -1.83 16.48 20.20
C GLN A 223 -0.37 16.66 20.63
N ILE A 224 0.53 16.02 19.88
CA ILE A 224 1.97 16.09 20.10
C ILE A 224 2.58 16.83 18.92
N LYS A 225 3.10 18.04 19.19
CA LYS A 225 3.67 18.93 18.19
C LYS A 225 5.19 19.08 18.34
N ARG A 226 5.74 18.77 19.50
CA ARG A 226 7.16 18.95 19.84
C ARG A 226 7.72 17.74 20.56
N SER A 227 9.02 17.60 20.51
CA SER A 227 9.77 16.51 21.15
C SER A 227 9.66 16.47 22.68
N ASP A 228 9.56 17.61 23.35
CA ASP A 228 9.30 17.69 24.79
C ASP A 228 7.93 17.09 25.19
N GLN A 229 6.92 17.21 24.31
CA GLN A 229 5.59 16.59 24.50
C GLN A 229 5.62 15.07 24.22
N LEU A 230 6.45 14.61 23.28
CA LEU A 230 6.68 13.20 23.10
C LEU A 230 7.43 12.60 24.30
N ALA A 231 8.38 13.35 24.87
CA ALA A 231 9.06 12.99 26.12
C ALA A 231 8.09 12.97 27.32
N LEU A 232 7.08 13.84 27.36
CA LEU A 232 6.00 13.79 28.35
C LEU A 232 5.21 12.47 28.24
N LEU A 233 4.88 12.02 27.02
CA LEU A 233 4.24 10.72 26.82
C LEU A 233 5.11 9.58 27.34
N ALA A 234 6.42 9.61 27.05
CA ALA A 234 7.36 8.61 27.54
C ALA A 234 7.39 8.60 29.08
N GLN A 235 7.50 9.76 29.72
CA GLN A 235 7.49 9.86 31.17
C GLN A 235 6.19 9.33 31.78
N GLN A 236 5.03 9.80 31.31
CA GLN A 236 3.73 9.40 31.86
C GLN A 236 3.48 7.90 31.69
N THR A 237 3.86 7.33 30.54
CA THR A 237 3.74 5.89 30.33
C THR A 237 4.65 5.12 31.27
N ASN A 238 5.92 5.50 31.36
CA ASN A 238 6.92 4.80 32.15
C ASN A 238 6.66 4.89 33.66
N ASP A 239 6.03 5.96 34.10
CA ASP A 239 5.58 6.15 35.50
C ASP A 239 4.21 5.48 35.79
N GLY A 240 3.55 4.89 34.77
CA GLY A 240 2.23 4.27 34.89
C GLY A 240 1.08 5.27 35.13
N THR A 241 1.27 6.54 34.75
CA THR A 241 0.29 7.62 34.92
C THR A 241 -0.44 7.97 33.60
N GLY A 242 -0.06 7.34 32.47
CA GLY A 242 -0.62 7.55 31.13
C GLY A 242 -0.22 6.42 30.18
N GLY A 243 -0.33 6.65 28.86
CA GLY A 243 0.03 5.68 27.84
C GLY A 243 -1.11 4.75 27.42
N ASP A 244 -2.35 5.01 27.82
CA ASP A 244 -3.55 4.21 27.52
C ASP A 244 -4.62 4.99 26.73
N ALA A 245 -4.30 6.20 26.29
CA ALA A 245 -5.19 7.10 25.58
C ALA A 245 -4.92 7.13 24.06
N TYR A 246 -5.57 8.05 23.37
CA TYR A 246 -5.32 8.35 21.97
C TYR A 246 -4.35 9.52 21.83
N TYR A 247 -3.31 9.34 21.06
CA TYR A 247 -2.25 10.33 20.80
C TYR A 247 -2.07 10.50 19.30
N LYS A 248 -1.80 11.74 18.86
CA LYS A 248 -1.57 12.05 17.46
C LYS A 248 -0.42 13.06 17.31
N LEU A 249 0.51 12.80 16.38
CA LEU A 249 1.45 13.82 15.95
C LEU A 249 0.70 14.90 15.13
N THR A 250 1.08 16.15 15.34
CA THR A 250 0.55 17.30 14.60
C THR A 250 1.64 18.13 13.95
N ASP A 251 2.90 17.71 14.11
CA ASP A 251 4.08 18.26 13.46
C ASP A 251 5.21 17.22 13.45
N HIS A 252 6.25 17.46 12.69
CA HIS A 252 7.47 16.65 12.66
C HIS A 252 8.23 16.75 13.98
N ILE A 253 8.76 15.63 14.45
CA ILE A 253 9.48 15.54 15.72
C ILE A 253 10.97 15.26 15.45
N ASN A 254 11.84 16.12 15.94
CA ASN A 254 13.29 15.93 15.93
C ASN A 254 13.81 15.61 17.34
N LEU A 255 14.32 14.39 17.56
CA LEU A 255 14.81 13.91 18.85
C LEU A 255 16.31 14.11 19.07
N GLY A 256 17.02 14.73 18.13
CA GLY A 256 18.45 14.80 18.30
C GLY A 256 19.17 15.93 17.57
N ARG A 257 20.44 16.07 17.93
CA ARG A 257 21.50 16.78 17.20
C ARG A 257 22.32 15.77 16.41
N ALA A 258 23.46 16.17 15.88
CA ALA A 258 24.39 15.24 15.26
C ALA A 258 24.73 14.06 16.19
N VAL A 259 24.97 12.87 15.62
CA VAL A 259 25.11 11.59 16.36
C VAL A 259 26.12 11.65 17.53
N TRP A 260 27.19 12.46 17.41
CA TRP A 260 28.24 12.65 18.45
C TRP A 260 27.83 13.58 19.61
N ASP A 261 26.69 14.27 19.49
CA ASP A 261 26.14 15.17 20.53
C ASP A 261 24.67 14.84 20.82
N ALA A 262 24.24 13.62 20.45
CA ALA A 262 22.87 13.18 20.59
C ALA A 262 22.54 12.85 22.05
N LEU A 263 21.40 13.34 22.54
CA LEU A 263 20.85 12.91 23.83
C LEU A 263 20.16 11.56 23.66
N PRO A 264 20.41 10.60 24.57
CA PRO A 264 19.75 9.30 24.45
C PRO A 264 18.24 9.43 24.69
N TRP A 265 17.46 8.91 23.75
CA TRP A 265 16.02 8.82 23.89
C TRP A 265 15.64 7.76 24.93
N THR A 266 14.65 8.07 25.79
CA THR A 266 14.03 7.08 26.68
C THR A 266 12.78 6.52 25.99
N SER A 267 12.76 5.22 25.72
CA SER A 267 11.63 4.58 25.06
C SER A 267 10.31 4.77 25.78
N ILE A 268 9.23 4.91 25.03
CA ILE A 268 7.86 4.97 25.55
C ILE A 268 7.45 3.56 25.96
N GLY A 269 7.16 3.34 27.24
CA GLY A 269 6.73 2.06 27.79
C GLY A 269 7.89 1.17 28.23
N THR A 270 7.76 0.65 29.44
CA THR A 270 8.65 -0.33 30.06
C THR A 270 7.99 -1.70 30.16
N SER A 271 8.72 -2.73 30.57
CA SER A 271 8.15 -4.05 30.81
C SER A 271 7.11 -4.08 31.95
N GLU A 272 7.19 -3.15 32.91
CA GLU A 272 6.24 -2.98 34.02
C GLU A 272 5.04 -2.11 33.62
N HIS A 273 5.27 -1.09 32.81
CA HIS A 273 4.31 -0.10 32.34
C HIS A 273 4.37 0.00 30.80
N PRO A 274 3.89 -1.01 30.07
CA PRO A 274 3.91 -0.97 28.60
C PRO A 274 2.91 0.07 28.07
N PHE A 275 3.19 0.62 26.91
CA PHE A 275 2.24 1.46 26.19
C PHE A 275 1.05 0.61 25.71
N THR A 276 -0.18 1.03 26.03
CA THR A 276 -1.42 0.29 25.71
C THR A 276 -2.41 1.10 24.87
N GLY A 277 -2.05 2.32 24.52
CA GLY A 277 -2.91 3.27 23.82
C GLY A 277 -2.87 3.18 22.30
N HIS A 278 -3.37 4.25 21.70
CA HIS A 278 -3.41 4.42 20.24
C HIS A 278 -2.51 5.59 19.85
N PHE A 279 -1.55 5.35 18.96
CA PHE A 279 -0.63 6.37 18.48
C PHE A 279 -0.73 6.51 16.95
N ASP A 280 -1.12 7.69 16.50
CA ASP A 280 -1.24 8.05 15.08
C ASP A 280 -0.16 9.08 14.71
N GLY A 281 0.79 8.69 13.86
CA GLY A 281 1.84 9.58 13.37
C GLY A 281 1.33 10.69 12.45
N GLY A 282 0.11 10.56 11.89
CA GLY A 282 -0.52 11.60 11.06
C GLY A 282 0.28 11.99 9.83
N ASP A 283 1.07 11.05 9.28
CA ASP A 283 2.02 11.25 8.18
C ASP A 283 3.20 12.19 8.51
N PHE A 284 3.43 12.47 9.81
CA PHE A 284 4.60 13.17 10.27
C PHE A 284 5.73 12.21 10.63
N TRP A 285 6.97 12.69 10.57
CA TRP A 285 8.13 11.87 10.94
C TRP A 285 8.62 12.15 12.36
N VAL A 286 9.25 11.12 12.94
CA VAL A 286 10.12 11.22 14.11
C VAL A 286 11.54 10.94 13.64
N SER A 287 12.44 11.89 13.88
CA SER A 287 13.80 11.82 13.36
C SER A 287 14.87 11.87 14.43
N LYS A 288 16.05 11.36 14.10
CA LYS A 288 17.28 11.44 14.90
C LYS A 288 17.17 10.89 16.33
N MET A 289 16.33 9.90 16.49
CA MET A 289 16.32 9.14 17.73
C MET A 289 17.67 8.43 17.89
N TYR A 290 18.31 8.64 19.04
CA TYR A 290 19.54 7.98 19.42
C TYR A 290 19.35 7.21 20.72
N GLN A 291 19.77 5.95 20.76
CA GLN A 291 19.82 5.12 21.95
C GLN A 291 21.12 4.32 21.98
N ASN A 292 21.72 4.24 23.17
CA ASN A 292 22.80 3.31 23.46
C ASN A 292 22.42 2.57 24.75
N ILE A 293 21.95 1.33 24.62
CA ILE A 293 21.35 0.57 25.72
C ILE A 293 22.36 -0.45 26.22
N ASP A 294 22.89 -0.20 27.43
CA ASP A 294 23.82 -1.12 28.12
C ASP A 294 23.04 -1.94 29.18
N ASP A 295 22.08 -2.76 28.70
CA ASP A 295 21.24 -3.64 29.50
C ASP A 295 20.92 -4.91 28.71
N ASP A 296 21.53 -6.05 29.13
CA ASP A 296 21.35 -7.37 28.53
C ASP A 296 20.23 -8.20 29.16
N SER A 297 19.45 -7.60 30.07
CA SER A 297 18.35 -8.27 30.73
C SER A 297 17.24 -8.71 29.74
N GLU A 298 16.48 -9.75 30.11
CA GLU A 298 15.32 -10.20 29.34
C GLU A 298 14.25 -9.13 29.21
N SER A 299 14.27 -8.09 30.05
CA SER A 299 13.34 -6.95 30.05
C SER A 299 13.93 -5.71 29.38
N SER A 300 14.99 -5.82 28.62
CA SER A 300 15.58 -4.70 27.89
C SER A 300 15.02 -4.57 26.48
N ALA A 301 14.59 -3.37 26.10
CA ALA A 301 14.06 -3.08 24.79
C ALA A 301 14.39 -1.67 24.32
N GLY A 302 14.72 -1.52 23.03
CA GLY A 302 15.04 -0.25 22.37
C GLY A 302 14.14 0.06 21.20
N GLY A 303 13.82 1.35 21.02
CA GLY A 303 12.99 1.88 19.97
C GLY A 303 12.26 3.14 20.41
N LEU A 304 11.43 3.73 19.56
CA LEU A 304 10.55 4.81 19.94
C LEU A 304 9.66 4.37 21.11
N PHE A 305 9.06 3.17 20.97
CA PHE A 305 8.39 2.43 22.03
C PHE A 305 9.29 1.28 22.51
N GLY A 306 9.49 1.14 23.82
CA GLY A 306 10.21 0.01 24.39
C GLY A 306 9.33 -1.22 24.45
N PHE A 307 8.28 -1.18 25.27
CA PHE A 307 7.28 -2.24 25.41
C PHE A 307 5.88 -1.72 25.12
N THR A 308 5.13 -2.51 24.35
CA THR A 308 3.72 -2.25 24.08
C THR A 308 2.87 -3.47 24.43
N ASN A 309 1.59 -3.26 24.82
CA ASN A 309 0.65 -4.35 25.11
C ASN A 309 -0.77 -3.99 24.67
N GLY A 310 -1.25 -4.60 23.59
CA GLY A 310 -2.58 -4.33 23.05
C GLY A 310 -2.72 -2.95 22.38
N ALA A 311 -1.62 -2.33 22.05
CA ALA A 311 -1.57 -1.00 21.42
C ALA A 311 -1.92 -1.03 19.93
N GLU A 312 -2.28 0.14 19.41
CA GLU A 312 -2.40 0.41 17.96
C GLU A 312 -1.46 1.56 17.59
N ILE A 313 -0.52 1.31 16.68
CA ILE A 313 0.46 2.30 16.20
C ILE A 313 0.37 2.39 14.69
N LYS A 314 0.18 3.60 14.15
CA LYS A 314 0.03 3.77 12.70
C LYS A 314 0.55 5.09 12.17
N ASN A 315 0.78 5.12 10.84
CA ASN A 315 1.15 6.33 10.08
C ASN A 315 2.39 7.02 10.64
N VAL A 316 3.37 6.25 11.16
CA VAL A 316 4.61 6.80 11.73
C VAL A 316 5.74 6.65 10.73
N THR A 317 6.40 7.74 10.41
CA THR A 317 7.67 7.71 9.68
C THR A 317 8.83 7.90 10.65
N MET A 318 9.77 6.95 10.66
CA MET A 318 11.02 7.05 11.43
C MET A 318 12.17 7.36 10.48
N PHE A 319 12.93 8.40 10.76
CA PHE A 319 13.97 8.88 9.86
C PHE A 319 15.30 9.12 10.61
N ASN A 320 16.42 8.58 10.08
CA ASN A 320 17.77 8.78 10.62
C ASN A 320 17.87 8.45 12.11
N CYS A 321 17.44 7.23 12.48
CA CYS A 321 17.42 6.75 13.86
C CYS A 321 18.55 5.74 14.11
N HIS A 322 19.14 5.80 15.32
CA HIS A 322 20.25 4.96 15.72
C HIS A 322 19.96 4.29 17.05
N VAL A 323 19.93 2.95 17.08
CA VAL A 323 19.74 2.16 18.31
C VAL A 323 20.86 1.12 18.43
N TYR A 324 21.70 1.28 19.42
CA TYR A 324 22.86 0.42 19.69
C TYR A 324 22.81 -0.20 21.07
N GLY A 325 23.59 -1.26 21.24
CA GLY A 325 23.89 -1.80 22.57
C GLY A 325 23.69 -3.31 22.64
N ASN A 326 23.35 -3.78 23.83
CA ASN A 326 23.17 -5.19 24.13
C ASN A 326 21.71 -5.53 24.53
N ALA A 327 20.76 -4.64 24.26
CA ALA A 327 19.36 -4.87 24.54
C ALA A 327 18.80 -6.12 23.83
N ARG A 328 17.92 -6.84 24.55
CA ARG A 328 17.33 -8.09 24.07
C ARG A 328 16.40 -7.92 22.88
N TYR A 329 15.65 -6.82 22.81
CA TYR A 329 14.65 -6.55 21.77
C TYR A 329 14.85 -5.15 21.21
N VAL A 330 15.25 -5.05 19.94
CA VAL A 330 15.55 -3.76 19.31
C VAL A 330 14.75 -3.61 18.01
N GLY A 331 13.95 -2.57 17.95
CA GLY A 331 13.26 -2.14 16.74
C GLY A 331 13.28 -0.63 16.63
N THR A 332 13.24 -0.06 15.42
CA THR A 332 13.19 1.40 15.31
C THR A 332 11.93 1.97 15.93
N LEU A 333 10.79 1.35 15.65
CA LEU A 333 9.50 1.81 16.15
C LEU A 333 9.18 1.15 17.49
N VAL A 334 9.24 -0.18 17.59
CA VAL A 334 8.87 -0.92 18.80
C VAL A 334 9.93 -1.97 19.14
N GLY A 335 10.46 -1.96 20.35
CA GLY A 335 11.37 -3.01 20.82
C GLY A 335 10.63 -4.32 21.01
N TYR A 336 9.61 -4.35 21.86
CA TYR A 336 8.77 -5.51 22.16
C TYR A 336 7.30 -5.21 21.94
N ALA A 337 6.71 -5.78 20.89
CA ALA A 337 5.30 -5.63 20.54
C ALA A 337 4.46 -6.79 21.10
N GLY A 338 3.88 -6.60 22.30
CA GLY A 338 2.93 -7.52 22.92
C GLY A 338 1.51 -7.23 22.43
N TRP A 339 0.87 -8.17 21.69
CA TRP A 339 -0.51 -8.02 21.20
C TRP A 339 -0.79 -6.67 20.51
N THR A 340 0.16 -6.15 19.78
CA THR A 340 0.13 -4.81 19.20
C THR A 340 -0.12 -4.87 17.70
N ASP A 341 -1.01 -4.00 17.23
CA ASP A 341 -1.25 -3.78 15.81
C ASP A 341 -0.39 -2.59 15.33
N ILE A 342 0.37 -2.77 14.24
CA ILE A 342 1.21 -1.74 13.61
C ILE A 342 0.82 -1.63 12.13
N ASP A 343 0.49 -0.44 11.65
CA ASP A 343 0.02 -0.25 10.28
C ASP A 343 0.58 1.01 9.63
N ASN A 344 0.89 0.90 8.34
CA ASN A 344 1.29 2.03 7.50
C ASN A 344 2.44 2.86 8.10
N CYS A 345 3.55 2.18 8.47
CA CYS A 345 4.73 2.84 9.02
C CYS A 345 5.92 2.74 8.05
N LEU A 346 6.65 3.84 7.92
CA LEU A 346 7.83 3.96 7.07
C LEU A 346 9.08 4.10 7.95
N ILE A 347 10.08 3.27 7.68
CA ILE A 347 11.38 3.32 8.35
C ILE A 347 12.43 3.65 7.30
N ASP A 348 13.10 4.78 7.44
CA ASP A 348 14.11 5.25 6.48
C ASP A 348 15.40 5.64 7.20
N ILE A 349 16.53 5.26 6.64
CA ILE A 349 17.89 5.53 7.16
C ILE A 349 18.00 5.19 8.65
N VAL A 350 18.23 3.90 8.97
CA VAL A 350 18.38 3.46 10.35
C VAL A 350 19.65 2.66 10.56
N GLN A 351 20.21 2.76 11.77
CA GLN A 351 21.26 1.88 12.25
C GLN A 351 20.79 1.20 13.53
N ILE A 352 20.58 -0.10 13.47
CA ILE A 352 20.06 -0.92 14.57
C ILE A 352 21.05 -2.04 14.78
N GLU A 353 21.66 -2.07 15.95
CA GLU A 353 22.65 -3.09 16.31
C GLU A 353 22.40 -3.59 17.73
N THR A 354 22.28 -4.91 17.90
CA THR A 354 22.29 -5.53 19.22
C THR A 354 23.25 -6.71 19.27
N THR A 355 24.11 -6.74 20.30
CA THR A 355 25.09 -7.79 20.50
C THR A 355 24.55 -9.02 21.23
N GLU A 356 23.34 -8.95 21.82
CA GLU A 356 22.78 -10.04 22.64
C GLU A 356 21.35 -10.42 22.25
N GLY A 357 20.74 -9.73 21.25
CA GLY A 357 19.31 -9.80 21.03
C GLY A 357 18.85 -10.04 19.61
N VAL A 358 17.61 -9.62 19.39
CA VAL A 358 16.93 -9.64 18.11
C VAL A 358 16.71 -8.22 17.60
N ALA A 359 16.92 -8.00 16.30
CA ALA A 359 16.80 -6.71 15.66
C ALA A 359 15.74 -6.72 14.53
N GLY A 360 14.89 -5.71 14.48
CA GLY A 360 13.92 -5.54 13.40
C GLY A 360 13.76 -4.08 12.97
N GLY A 361 13.59 -3.83 11.68
CA GLY A 361 13.41 -2.46 11.19
C GLY A 361 12.22 -1.76 11.83
N VAL A 362 11.09 -2.45 11.95
CA VAL A 362 9.88 -1.94 12.61
C VAL A 362 9.81 -2.42 14.06
N ALA A 363 9.86 -3.74 14.29
CA ALA A 363 9.77 -4.30 15.63
C ALA A 363 10.87 -5.34 15.89
N GLY A 364 11.50 -5.27 17.06
CA GLY A 364 12.46 -6.28 17.47
C GLY A 364 11.79 -7.63 17.71
N PHE A 365 10.74 -7.64 18.49
CA PHE A 365 9.95 -8.83 18.80
C PHE A 365 8.44 -8.54 18.70
N ALA A 366 7.69 -9.51 18.20
CA ALA A 366 6.24 -9.48 18.18
C ALA A 366 5.67 -10.79 18.75
N GLY A 367 4.78 -10.69 19.75
CA GLY A 367 4.27 -11.87 20.41
C GLY A 367 3.22 -11.59 21.50
N LYS A 368 3.17 -12.48 22.49
CA LYS A 368 2.33 -12.29 23.70
C LYS A 368 2.86 -11.12 24.53
N PRO A 369 2.06 -10.59 25.51
CA PRO A 369 2.57 -9.60 26.45
C PRO A 369 3.78 -10.11 27.23
N PHE A 370 4.71 -9.21 27.50
CA PHE A 370 5.94 -9.55 28.21
C PHE A 370 5.65 -10.09 29.62
N GLY A 371 6.30 -11.17 30.00
CA GLY A 371 6.13 -11.78 31.34
C GLY A 371 4.84 -12.57 31.55
N GLU A 372 3.91 -12.56 30.61
CA GLU A 372 2.64 -13.27 30.72
C GLU A 372 2.63 -14.56 29.90
N ASP A 373 1.94 -15.59 30.41
CA ASP A 373 1.76 -16.86 29.72
C ASP A 373 0.31 -17.00 29.24
N LEU A 374 -0.13 -16.00 28.46
CA LEU A 374 -1.48 -15.88 27.94
C LEU A 374 -1.54 -16.25 26.47
N TYR A 375 -2.69 -16.80 26.05
CA TYR A 375 -3.04 -17.08 24.67
C TYR A 375 -4.13 -16.14 24.20
N SER A 376 -4.02 -15.65 22.95
CA SER A 376 -5.07 -14.87 22.30
C SER A 376 -5.51 -15.53 21.00
N GLU A 377 -6.82 -15.64 20.78
CA GLU A 377 -7.38 -16.08 19.51
C GLU A 377 -7.42 -14.95 18.47
N LYS A 378 -7.29 -13.68 18.90
CA LYS A 378 -7.22 -12.53 17.99
C LYS A 378 -5.93 -12.60 17.17
N THR A 379 -6.03 -12.25 15.90
CA THR A 379 -4.89 -12.02 15.03
C THR A 379 -4.44 -10.57 15.16
N TYR A 380 -3.17 -10.37 15.50
CA TYR A 380 -2.52 -9.06 15.54
C TYR A 380 -1.74 -8.86 14.24
N LYS A 381 -1.61 -7.62 13.79
CA LYS A 381 -1.05 -7.32 12.48
C LYS A 381 0.12 -6.35 12.55
N ILE A 382 1.13 -6.63 11.72
CA ILE A 382 2.10 -5.64 11.28
C ILE A 382 1.92 -5.57 9.75
N SER A 383 1.33 -4.46 9.27
CA SER A 383 0.88 -4.38 7.89
C SER A 383 1.28 -3.08 7.21
N ASN A 384 1.42 -3.12 5.88
CA ASN A 384 1.71 -1.97 5.04
C ASN A 384 2.94 -1.17 5.49
N CYS A 385 3.90 -1.84 6.15
CA CYS A 385 5.11 -1.20 6.64
C CYS A 385 6.24 -1.35 5.62
N THR A 386 6.99 -0.28 5.40
CA THR A 386 8.10 -0.23 4.46
C THR A 386 9.39 0.13 5.18
N LEU A 387 10.43 -0.64 4.91
CA LEU A 387 11.81 -0.26 5.19
C LEU A 387 12.41 0.29 3.90
N ASP A 388 12.48 1.60 3.78
CA ASP A 388 13.06 2.29 2.63
C ASP A 388 14.52 2.68 2.93
N TYR A 389 15.27 2.86 1.87
CA TYR A 389 16.67 3.16 1.97
C TYR A 389 17.11 4.28 1.02
N SER A 390 17.26 5.46 1.56
CA SER A 390 17.65 6.65 0.77
C SER A 390 19.15 7.01 0.87
N SER A 391 19.94 6.37 1.76
CA SER A 391 21.38 6.67 1.95
C SER A 391 22.26 5.42 2.14
N ASN A 392 23.60 5.58 2.16
CA ASN A 392 24.60 4.50 2.24
C ASN A 392 24.87 3.96 3.66
N GLU A 393 24.04 4.24 4.66
CA GLU A 393 24.40 4.00 6.08
C GLU A 393 23.36 3.13 6.83
N MET A 394 22.55 2.30 6.16
CA MET A 394 21.64 1.42 6.86
C MET A 394 22.33 0.15 7.34
N ILE A 395 22.10 -0.20 8.61
CA ILE A 395 22.53 -1.46 9.24
C ILE A 395 21.37 -1.97 10.09
N ILE A 396 20.98 -3.24 9.91
CA ILE A 396 20.17 -3.97 10.87
C ILE A 396 20.94 -5.21 11.26
N GLU A 397 21.45 -5.24 12.49
CA GLU A 397 22.28 -6.33 12.98
C GLU A 397 21.77 -6.86 14.33
N GLY A 398 21.54 -8.18 14.38
CA GLY A 398 21.14 -8.88 15.59
C GLY A 398 21.96 -10.15 15.79
N THR A 399 22.25 -10.51 17.03
CA THR A 399 22.99 -11.75 17.30
C THR A 399 22.12 -12.99 17.15
N ILE A 400 20.88 -12.96 17.63
CA ILE A 400 19.99 -14.12 17.59
C ILE A 400 19.20 -14.15 16.30
N ALA A 401 18.58 -13.02 15.95
CA ALA A 401 17.85 -12.90 14.70
C ALA A 401 17.80 -11.44 14.24
N ALA A 402 17.80 -11.26 12.92
CA ALA A 402 17.54 -9.97 12.31
C ALA A 402 16.51 -10.09 11.17
N GLY A 403 15.56 -9.15 11.13
CA GLY A 403 14.56 -9.05 10.08
C GLY A 403 14.37 -7.62 9.61
N GLY A 404 14.10 -7.43 8.31
CA GLY A 404 13.86 -6.09 7.78
C GLY A 404 12.65 -5.41 8.42
N ILE A 405 11.63 -6.17 8.74
CA ILE A 405 10.43 -5.69 9.42
C ILE A 405 10.41 -6.15 10.88
N VAL A 406 10.54 -7.45 11.14
CA VAL A 406 10.47 -8.00 12.51
C VAL A 406 11.67 -8.91 12.77
N GLY A 407 12.35 -8.68 13.88
CA GLY A 407 13.46 -9.54 14.29
C GLY A 407 12.98 -10.96 14.63
N GLN A 408 11.98 -11.08 15.51
CA GLN A 408 11.41 -12.38 15.90
C GLN A 408 9.91 -12.30 16.16
N ILE A 409 9.18 -13.33 15.72
CA ILE A 409 7.76 -13.54 16.04
C ILE A 409 7.63 -14.77 16.95
N ASN A 410 7.01 -14.56 18.11
CA ASN A 410 6.80 -15.55 19.16
C ASN A 410 8.11 -16.23 19.64
N ASP A 411 7.98 -17.07 20.66
CA ASP A 411 9.03 -17.93 21.16
C ASP A 411 8.55 -19.40 21.12
N VAL A 412 9.47 -20.33 20.91
CA VAL A 412 9.20 -21.79 20.86
C VAL A 412 8.58 -22.35 22.14
N THR A 413 8.72 -21.65 23.26
CA THR A 413 8.31 -22.10 24.59
C THR A 413 7.13 -21.30 25.11
N GLY A 414 5.92 -21.90 25.19
CA GLY A 414 4.81 -21.28 25.89
C GLY A 414 3.62 -20.86 25.01
N ALA A 415 2.83 -19.94 25.54
CA ALA A 415 1.71 -19.33 24.84
C ALA A 415 2.19 -18.44 23.69
N TYR A 416 1.45 -18.41 22.59
CA TYR A 416 1.77 -17.62 21.40
C TYR A 416 0.63 -16.68 21.03
N ALA A 417 0.95 -15.63 20.30
CA ALA A 417 0.00 -14.76 19.64
C ALA A 417 -0.06 -15.10 18.14
N ASN A 418 -1.24 -14.98 17.54
CA ASN A 418 -1.38 -15.05 16.09
C ASN A 418 -0.93 -13.71 15.50
N TYR A 419 0.23 -13.68 14.85
CA TYR A 419 0.71 -12.51 14.11
C TYR A 419 0.62 -12.75 12.61
N LEU A 420 0.12 -11.73 11.92
CA LEU A 420 0.11 -11.63 10.46
C LEU A 420 0.98 -10.44 10.05
N ILE A 421 2.08 -10.73 9.36
CA ILE A 421 2.92 -9.71 8.70
C ILE A 421 2.42 -9.62 7.27
N GLN A 422 1.84 -8.47 6.88
CA GLN A 422 1.11 -8.38 5.61
C GLN A 422 1.50 -7.15 4.81
N ASN A 423 1.72 -7.32 3.50
CA ASN A 423 2.01 -6.25 2.55
C ASN A 423 3.19 -5.37 2.98
N CYS A 424 4.19 -5.95 3.64
CA CYS A 424 5.38 -5.22 4.06
C CYS A 424 6.48 -5.37 3.02
N SER A 425 7.32 -4.34 2.88
CA SER A 425 8.42 -4.36 1.92
C SER A 425 9.72 -3.85 2.50
N THR A 426 10.82 -4.35 1.93
CA THR A 426 12.15 -3.77 2.10
C THR A 426 12.68 -3.35 0.75
N GLU A 427 13.09 -2.08 0.61
CA GLU A 427 13.55 -1.52 -0.64
C GLU A 427 15.05 -1.24 -0.63
N LEU A 428 15.75 -1.54 -1.73
CA LEU A 428 17.19 -1.37 -1.83
C LEU A 428 17.56 -0.36 -2.93
N LYS A 429 18.43 0.59 -2.58
CA LYS A 429 19.10 1.46 -3.56
C LYS A 429 20.63 1.28 -3.61
N TYR A 430 21.24 0.60 -2.61
CA TYR A 430 22.73 0.44 -2.47
C TYR A 430 23.10 -0.90 -1.79
N ASP A 431 24.39 -1.26 -1.79
CA ASP A 431 24.95 -2.57 -1.35
C ASP A 431 24.97 -2.79 0.18
N THR A 432 23.94 -2.42 0.91
CA THR A 432 23.82 -2.65 2.36
C THR A 432 22.76 -3.69 2.65
N GLY A 433 22.77 -4.31 3.82
CA GLY A 433 21.91 -5.45 4.06
C GLY A 433 21.52 -5.66 5.51
N ILE A 434 20.69 -6.68 5.71
CA ILE A 434 20.27 -7.17 7.01
C ILE A 434 21.19 -8.30 7.40
N THR A 435 21.79 -8.23 8.59
CA THR A 435 22.79 -9.20 9.04
C THR A 435 22.42 -9.75 10.41
N SER A 436 22.58 -11.05 10.61
CA SER A 436 22.61 -11.61 11.95
C SER A 436 23.66 -12.72 12.08
N HIS A 437 23.90 -13.08 13.33
CA HIS A 437 24.77 -14.20 13.62
C HIS A 437 24.06 -15.54 13.32
N LEU A 438 22.80 -15.72 13.76
CA LEU A 438 22.08 -16.99 13.59
C LEU A 438 20.98 -16.94 12.52
N HIS A 439 19.91 -16.15 12.67
CA HIS A 439 18.75 -16.21 11.79
C HIS A 439 18.49 -14.88 11.12
N THR A 440 18.66 -14.80 9.82
CA THR A 440 18.43 -13.56 9.06
C THR A 440 17.34 -13.73 8.03
N GLY A 441 16.34 -12.81 8.03
CA GLY A 441 15.30 -12.77 7.03
C GLY A 441 15.11 -11.37 6.46
N GLY A 442 14.76 -11.30 5.19
CA GLY A 442 14.46 -10.01 4.56
C GLY A 442 13.26 -9.30 5.19
N ILE A 443 12.31 -10.08 5.68
CA ILE A 443 11.11 -9.58 6.38
C ILE A 443 11.15 -9.99 7.85
N VAL A 444 11.32 -11.27 8.16
CA VAL A 444 11.31 -11.78 9.54
C VAL A 444 12.56 -12.63 9.78
N GLY A 445 13.31 -12.32 10.83
CA GLY A 445 14.50 -13.10 11.18
C GLY A 445 14.14 -14.52 11.63
N ARG A 446 13.27 -14.63 12.63
CA ARG A 446 12.77 -15.93 13.15
C ARG A 446 11.28 -15.87 13.42
N MET A 447 10.57 -16.98 13.14
CA MET A 447 9.12 -17.05 13.32
C MET A 447 8.66 -18.41 13.84
N ASP A 448 7.84 -18.38 14.91
CA ASP A 448 7.14 -19.52 15.44
C ASP A 448 5.62 -19.25 15.42
N LYS A 449 4.84 -20.07 14.68
CA LYS A 449 3.39 -19.96 14.58
C LYS A 449 2.89 -18.56 14.15
N GLY A 450 3.34 -18.08 13.03
CA GLY A 450 2.91 -16.82 12.42
C GLY A 450 2.57 -16.98 10.94
N THR A 451 2.14 -15.90 10.33
CA THR A 451 1.92 -15.83 8.88
C THR A 451 2.59 -14.60 8.31
N VAL A 452 3.35 -14.79 7.22
CA VAL A 452 3.88 -13.71 6.39
C VAL A 452 3.17 -13.79 5.04
N ASP A 453 2.47 -12.72 4.65
CA ASP A 453 1.63 -12.70 3.47
C ASP A 453 1.86 -11.44 2.65
N GLY A 454 2.07 -11.58 1.36
CA GLY A 454 2.19 -10.47 0.42
C GLY A 454 3.41 -9.58 0.61
N CYS A 455 4.50 -10.10 1.17
CA CYS A 455 5.68 -9.30 1.48
C CYS A 455 6.78 -9.40 0.42
N ILE A 456 7.56 -8.33 0.27
CA ILE A 456 8.61 -8.24 -0.75
C ILE A 456 9.94 -7.87 -0.07
N ASN A 457 10.99 -8.66 -0.35
CA ASN A 457 12.35 -8.29 0.02
C ASN A 457 13.20 -7.95 -1.21
N SER A 458 13.82 -6.77 -1.18
CA SER A 458 14.81 -6.35 -2.17
C SER A 458 16.23 -6.21 -1.58
N MET A 459 16.37 -6.26 -0.27
CA MET A 459 17.65 -6.07 0.42
C MET A 459 18.50 -7.34 0.45
N ALA A 460 19.81 -7.18 0.51
CA ALA A 460 20.71 -8.28 0.77
C ALA A 460 20.54 -8.80 2.21
N VAL A 461 20.61 -10.13 2.38
CA VAL A 461 20.38 -10.81 3.67
C VAL A 461 21.58 -11.73 3.93
N VAL A 462 22.22 -11.59 5.11
CA VAL A 462 23.44 -12.32 5.44
C VAL A 462 23.35 -12.94 6.83
N SER A 463 23.68 -14.23 6.94
CA SER A 463 23.95 -14.87 8.22
C SER A 463 25.41 -15.31 8.28
N THR A 464 26.08 -15.04 9.42
CA THR A 464 27.55 -15.18 9.53
C THR A 464 28.01 -16.38 10.35
N HIS A 465 27.11 -17.06 11.09
CA HIS A 465 27.47 -18.21 11.93
C HIS A 465 27.41 -19.52 11.13
N ASP A 466 28.27 -20.48 11.47
CA ASP A 466 28.36 -21.81 10.84
C ASP A 466 27.11 -22.67 11.02
N GLU A 467 26.20 -22.35 11.93
CA GLU A 467 24.86 -22.92 12.07
C GLU A 467 23.76 -21.91 11.69
N GLY A 468 24.13 -20.82 11.04
CA GLY A 468 23.23 -19.72 10.70
C GLY A 468 22.35 -20.02 9.51
N SER A 469 21.09 -19.61 9.57
CA SER A 469 20.11 -19.75 8.49
C SER A 469 19.69 -18.39 7.95
N CYS A 470 19.62 -18.31 6.62
CA CYS A 470 19.26 -17.09 5.93
C CYS A 470 18.17 -17.34 4.89
N GLY A 471 17.09 -16.58 4.97
CA GLY A 471 16.01 -16.62 4.00
C GLY A 471 15.70 -15.25 3.44
N GLY A 472 15.44 -15.16 2.15
CA GLY A 472 15.10 -13.90 1.52
C GLY A 472 13.85 -13.24 2.14
N ILE A 473 12.95 -14.04 2.71
CA ILE A 473 11.77 -13.57 3.45
C ILE A 473 11.89 -13.90 4.93
N VAL A 474 12.10 -15.18 5.28
CA VAL A 474 12.18 -15.64 6.67
C VAL A 474 13.46 -16.45 6.89
N GLY A 475 14.25 -16.08 7.89
CA GLY A 475 15.48 -16.78 8.23
C GLY A 475 15.21 -18.18 8.76
N SER A 476 14.37 -18.29 9.80
CA SER A 476 13.94 -19.54 10.38
C SER A 476 12.45 -19.52 10.72
N ALA A 477 11.71 -20.60 10.36
CA ALA A 477 10.27 -20.66 10.60
C ALA A 477 9.77 -22.06 11.00
N TYR A 478 8.94 -22.11 12.06
CA TYR A 478 8.29 -23.35 12.51
C TYR A 478 6.78 -23.21 12.63
N SER A 479 6.04 -24.21 12.15
CA SER A 479 4.56 -24.27 12.22
C SER A 479 3.88 -22.99 11.69
N SER A 480 4.47 -22.36 10.71
CA SER A 480 4.11 -21.05 10.16
C SER A 480 3.67 -21.14 8.70
N ASN A 481 3.16 -20.04 8.17
CA ASN A 481 2.81 -19.93 6.75
C ASN A 481 3.55 -18.76 6.12
N ILE A 482 4.14 -18.99 4.94
CA ILE A 482 4.76 -17.96 4.10
C ILE A 482 4.01 -17.99 2.76
N ILE A 483 3.27 -16.93 2.48
CA ILE A 483 2.30 -16.92 1.39
C ILE A 483 2.54 -15.69 0.54
N ASP A 484 2.54 -15.85 -0.79
CA ASP A 484 2.59 -14.75 -1.74
C ASP A 484 3.73 -13.76 -1.51
N CYS A 485 4.89 -14.29 -1.13
CA CYS A 485 6.07 -13.49 -0.80
C CYS A 485 7.14 -13.60 -1.87
N ASN A 486 7.85 -12.50 -2.08
CA ASN A 486 8.78 -12.39 -3.19
C ASN A 486 10.15 -11.93 -2.71
N ASN A 487 11.20 -12.64 -3.10
CA ASN A 487 12.57 -12.20 -2.86
C ASN A 487 13.28 -11.85 -4.16
N ILE A 488 13.84 -10.65 -4.21
CA ILE A 488 14.75 -10.21 -5.27
C ILE A 488 16.14 -9.83 -4.72
N GLY A 489 16.28 -9.74 -3.41
CA GLY A 489 17.53 -9.50 -2.72
C GLY A 489 18.48 -10.70 -2.73
N GLN A 490 19.78 -10.45 -2.62
CA GLN A 490 20.77 -11.49 -2.48
C GLN A 490 20.68 -12.15 -1.10
N VAL A 491 20.82 -13.48 -1.03
CA VAL A 491 20.86 -14.25 0.22
C VAL A 491 22.19 -14.95 0.36
N THR A 492 22.86 -14.78 1.51
CA THR A 492 24.11 -15.42 1.82
C THR A 492 24.09 -16.02 3.22
N SER A 493 24.39 -17.31 3.34
CA SER A 493 24.41 -18.00 4.64
C SER A 493 25.63 -18.90 4.77
N ALA A 494 26.14 -19.01 5.98
CA ALA A 494 27.19 -19.94 6.30
C ALA A 494 26.71 -21.40 6.46
N TRP A 495 25.40 -21.66 6.55
CA TRP A 495 24.87 -23.03 6.68
C TRP A 495 23.67 -23.26 5.77
N ALA A 496 22.50 -22.66 6.05
CA ALA A 496 21.28 -22.90 5.31
C ALA A 496 20.79 -21.61 4.62
N ALA A 497 20.79 -21.60 3.28
CA ALA A 497 20.36 -20.46 2.46
C ALA A 497 19.15 -20.83 1.62
N GLY A 498 18.09 -20.06 1.73
CA GLY A 498 16.88 -20.21 0.92
C GLY A 498 16.34 -18.88 0.39
N GLY A 499 15.86 -18.88 -0.84
CA GLY A 499 15.31 -17.66 -1.45
C GLY A 499 14.11 -17.09 -0.69
N ILE A 500 13.35 -17.95 -0.03
CA ILE A 500 12.19 -17.58 0.80
C ILE A 500 12.43 -17.97 2.26
N LEU A 501 12.74 -19.22 2.54
CA LEU A 501 12.98 -19.74 3.89
C LEU A 501 14.37 -20.35 4.01
N GLY A 502 15.17 -19.91 4.99
CA GLY A 502 16.46 -20.52 5.26
C GLY A 502 16.33 -21.91 5.86
N PHE A 503 15.63 -22.00 7.00
CA PHE A 503 15.50 -23.24 7.77
C PHE A 503 14.13 -23.35 8.48
N GLY A 504 13.59 -24.57 8.57
CA GLY A 504 12.46 -24.82 9.44
C GLY A 504 11.41 -25.78 8.89
N SER A 505 10.21 -25.80 9.50
CA SER A 505 9.11 -26.68 9.12
C SER A 505 7.81 -25.87 8.98
N SER A 506 7.63 -25.22 7.83
CA SER A 506 6.53 -24.31 7.55
C SER A 506 5.98 -24.52 6.14
N ASN A 507 4.74 -24.06 5.90
CA ASN A 507 4.13 -24.13 4.57
C ASN A 507 4.59 -22.90 3.77
N ILE A 508 5.06 -23.13 2.56
CA ILE A 508 5.47 -22.07 1.60
C ILE A 508 4.59 -22.22 0.37
N LYS A 509 3.87 -21.16 0.03
CA LYS A 509 3.02 -21.19 -1.15
C LYS A 509 2.94 -19.82 -1.83
N LEU A 510 2.78 -19.85 -3.16
CA LEU A 510 2.64 -18.64 -3.97
C LEU A 510 3.85 -17.70 -3.81
N CYS A 511 5.05 -18.27 -3.69
CA CYS A 511 6.26 -17.51 -3.45
C CYS A 511 7.23 -17.64 -4.63
N TYR A 512 8.02 -16.61 -4.86
CA TYR A 512 9.09 -16.73 -5.82
C TYR A 512 10.39 -16.06 -5.39
N ASN A 513 11.49 -16.57 -5.93
CA ASN A 513 12.82 -16.00 -5.77
C ASN A 513 13.44 -15.61 -7.12
N LYS A 514 13.98 -14.40 -7.17
CA LYS A 514 14.82 -13.88 -8.26
C LYS A 514 16.22 -13.50 -7.78
N GLY A 515 16.44 -13.42 -6.48
CA GLY A 515 17.72 -13.10 -5.87
C GLY A 515 18.73 -14.22 -5.98
N VAL A 516 20.00 -13.88 -6.04
CA VAL A 516 21.11 -14.86 -6.03
C VAL A 516 21.26 -15.44 -4.63
N ILE A 517 21.37 -16.77 -4.53
CA ILE A 517 21.52 -17.48 -3.26
C ILE A 517 22.91 -18.10 -3.18
N THR A 518 23.63 -17.82 -2.09
CA THR A 518 24.99 -18.32 -1.88
C THR A 518 25.12 -18.99 -0.51
N GLY A 519 25.55 -20.24 -0.50
CA GLY A 519 25.98 -20.93 0.71
C GLY A 519 27.48 -20.81 0.88
N ASN A 520 27.96 -20.17 1.94
CA ASN A 520 29.39 -20.05 2.27
C ASN A 520 29.69 -20.87 3.52
N GLY A 521 29.50 -22.20 3.39
CA GLY A 521 29.66 -23.11 4.52
C GLY A 521 31.11 -23.22 5.02
N VAL A 522 31.26 -23.32 6.32
CA VAL A 522 32.56 -23.70 6.89
C VAL A 522 32.79 -25.19 6.65
N GLU A 523 31.90 -26.04 7.12
CA GLU A 523 31.91 -27.49 6.97
C GLU A 523 30.80 -28.02 6.09
N ASP A 524 29.56 -27.46 6.20
CA ASP A 524 28.37 -27.89 5.53
C ASP A 524 27.67 -26.72 4.84
N ALA A 525 26.95 -26.98 3.74
CA ALA A 525 26.13 -25.99 3.05
C ALA A 525 24.84 -26.58 2.46
N TYR A 526 23.71 -25.93 2.73
CA TYR A 526 22.41 -26.30 2.25
C TYR A 526 21.79 -25.10 1.52
N VAL A 527 21.56 -25.23 0.22
CA VAL A 527 21.13 -24.13 -0.63
C VAL A 527 19.89 -24.52 -1.41
N GLY A 528 18.83 -23.72 -1.31
CA GLY A 528 17.61 -23.93 -2.07
C GLY A 528 17.06 -22.63 -2.67
N GLY A 529 16.57 -22.71 -3.88
CA GLY A 529 15.99 -21.54 -4.55
C GLY A 529 14.78 -20.96 -3.82
N ILE A 530 14.03 -21.80 -3.10
CA ILE A 530 12.91 -21.41 -2.25
C ILE A 530 13.23 -21.71 -0.79
N CYS A 531 13.67 -22.91 -0.46
CA CYS A 531 13.97 -23.33 0.92
C CYS A 531 15.35 -23.99 1.03
N GLY A 532 16.16 -23.55 2.00
CA GLY A 532 17.46 -24.18 2.27
C GLY A 532 17.30 -25.56 2.87
N ILE A 533 16.69 -25.67 4.05
CA ILE A 533 16.44 -26.91 4.79
C ILE A 533 15.03 -26.94 5.34
N GLY A 534 14.33 -28.05 5.20
CA GLY A 534 13.05 -28.32 5.84
C GLY A 534 11.89 -28.01 4.92
N ALA A 535 11.08 -27.06 5.25
CA ALA A 535 9.72 -26.80 4.79
C ALA A 535 8.77 -27.98 5.07
N LYS A 536 7.52 -27.72 5.34
CA LYS A 536 6.47 -28.72 5.48
C LYS A 536 5.81 -29.01 4.14
N SER A 537 5.64 -27.98 3.34
CA SER A 537 5.18 -28.07 1.97
C SER A 537 5.67 -26.86 1.15
N ILE A 538 5.93 -27.05 -0.14
CA ILE A 538 6.24 -26.01 -1.10
C ILE A 538 5.28 -26.17 -2.29
N THR A 539 4.39 -25.19 -2.49
CA THR A 539 3.35 -25.26 -3.52
C THR A 539 3.23 -23.98 -4.32
N ASN A 540 3.01 -24.08 -5.64
CA ASN A 540 2.84 -22.93 -6.53
C ASN A 540 3.97 -21.90 -6.40
N CYS A 541 5.22 -22.35 -6.43
CA CYS A 541 6.40 -21.52 -6.24
C CYS A 541 7.36 -21.61 -7.45
N TYR A 542 8.18 -20.58 -7.63
CA TYR A 542 9.24 -20.69 -8.61
C TYR A 542 10.55 -20.02 -8.19
N ASN A 543 11.66 -20.51 -8.75
CA ASN A 543 12.98 -19.91 -8.59
C ASN A 543 13.60 -19.53 -9.94
N ARG A 544 14.15 -18.32 -9.99
CA ARG A 544 14.99 -17.81 -11.08
C ARG A 544 16.35 -17.28 -10.62
N GLY A 545 16.58 -17.19 -9.33
CA GLY A 545 17.86 -16.79 -8.76
C GLY A 545 18.92 -17.90 -8.93
N ASN A 546 20.12 -17.53 -9.34
CA ASN A 546 21.23 -18.47 -9.43
C ASN A 546 21.67 -18.96 -8.05
N LEU A 547 22.09 -20.21 -7.98
CA LEU A 547 22.51 -20.87 -6.75
C LEU A 547 23.97 -21.25 -6.80
N SER A 548 24.67 -21.00 -5.71
CA SER A 548 26.07 -21.43 -5.55
C SER A 548 26.39 -21.85 -4.11
N ALA A 549 27.39 -22.70 -3.94
CA ALA A 549 27.95 -22.98 -2.63
C ALA A 549 29.48 -22.99 -2.70
N THR A 550 30.09 -22.61 -1.55
CA THR A 550 31.50 -22.81 -1.26
C THR A 550 31.64 -23.49 0.10
N ILE A 551 32.67 -24.31 0.30
CA ILE A 551 32.99 -24.93 1.58
C ILE A 551 34.44 -24.58 1.92
N GLU A 552 34.63 -23.87 3.03
CA GLU A 552 35.97 -23.39 3.40
C GLU A 552 36.90 -24.50 3.90
N GLN A 553 36.35 -25.40 4.73
CA GLN A 553 37.11 -26.48 5.36
C GLN A 553 36.46 -27.85 5.12
N PRO A 554 36.39 -28.32 3.87
CA PRO A 554 35.74 -29.58 3.57
C PRO A 554 36.51 -30.77 4.20
N TYR A 555 35.78 -31.72 4.71
CA TYR A 555 36.28 -32.97 5.26
C TYR A 555 35.47 -34.20 4.77
N SER A 556 35.83 -35.40 5.21
CA SER A 556 35.25 -36.62 4.70
C SER A 556 33.75 -36.81 4.94
N TYR A 557 33.14 -36.00 5.83
CA TYR A 557 31.73 -36.04 6.18
C TYR A 557 31.03 -34.72 5.93
N THR A 558 31.63 -33.82 5.17
CA THR A 558 30.99 -32.59 4.68
C THR A 558 29.66 -32.90 3.99
N SER A 559 28.62 -32.13 4.33
CA SER A 559 27.35 -32.22 3.67
C SER A 559 27.14 -30.98 2.76
N CYS A 560 26.86 -31.23 1.49
CA CYS A 560 26.58 -30.16 0.55
C CYS A 560 25.42 -30.48 -0.36
N TYR A 561 24.32 -29.72 -0.19
CA TYR A 561 23.11 -29.95 -0.94
C TYR A 561 22.63 -28.68 -1.60
N ILE A 562 22.48 -28.67 -2.94
CA ILE A 562 22.00 -27.53 -3.71
C ILE A 562 20.83 -27.99 -4.58
N GLY A 563 19.63 -27.49 -4.25
CA GLY A 563 18.41 -27.78 -4.98
C GLY A 563 17.77 -26.56 -5.60
N GLY A 564 17.36 -26.62 -6.84
CA GLY A 564 16.74 -25.51 -7.56
C GLY A 564 15.53 -24.90 -6.84
N ILE A 565 14.83 -25.72 -6.08
CA ILE A 565 13.69 -25.33 -5.21
C ILE A 565 14.07 -25.55 -3.75
N CYS A 566 14.50 -26.76 -3.37
CA CYS A 566 14.82 -27.10 -2.00
C CYS A 566 16.16 -27.84 -1.87
N GLY A 567 17.01 -27.40 -0.94
CA GLY A 567 18.29 -28.04 -0.69
C GLY A 567 18.10 -29.39 0.00
N TYR A 568 17.44 -29.40 1.14
CA TYR A 568 17.20 -30.63 1.93
C TYR A 568 15.77 -30.61 2.47
N MET A 569 14.98 -31.65 2.15
CA MET A 569 13.56 -31.70 2.47
C MET A 569 13.08 -33.09 2.94
N GLY A 570 12.02 -33.09 3.74
CA GLY A 570 11.32 -34.28 4.23
C GLY A 570 9.82 -34.32 3.93
N THR A 571 9.29 -33.50 2.99
CA THR A 571 7.84 -33.40 2.71
C THR A 571 7.52 -32.95 1.28
N GLU A 572 6.26 -32.63 0.98
CA GLU A 572 5.65 -32.46 -0.34
C GLU A 572 6.11 -31.20 -1.08
N ILE A 573 6.56 -31.35 -2.35
CA ILE A 573 6.73 -30.25 -3.31
C ILE A 573 5.71 -30.45 -4.45
N ARG A 574 5.00 -29.39 -4.81
CA ARG A 574 4.00 -29.47 -5.87
C ARG A 574 3.87 -28.18 -6.65
N ASN A 575 3.70 -28.37 -7.98
CA ASN A 575 3.44 -27.30 -8.94
C ASN A 575 4.44 -26.16 -8.84
N VAL A 576 5.71 -26.49 -8.99
CA VAL A 576 6.84 -25.59 -8.93
C VAL A 576 7.64 -25.62 -10.21
N TYR A 577 8.33 -24.51 -10.53
CA TYR A 577 9.35 -24.58 -11.54
C TYR A 577 10.65 -23.90 -11.13
N ASN A 578 11.75 -24.36 -11.70
CA ASN A 578 13.07 -23.79 -11.52
C ASN A 578 13.73 -23.46 -12.87
N TYR A 579 14.31 -22.24 -12.93
CA TYR A 579 15.14 -21.82 -14.05
C TYR A 579 16.34 -21.04 -13.51
N CYS A 580 17.39 -21.76 -13.11
CA CYS A 580 18.60 -21.15 -12.57
C CYS A 580 19.87 -21.93 -12.95
N ILE A 581 21.00 -21.25 -12.81
CA ILE A 581 22.32 -21.88 -12.86
C ILE A 581 22.64 -22.36 -11.45
N ILE A 582 23.03 -23.65 -11.32
CA ILE A 582 23.49 -24.23 -10.08
C ILE A 582 25.01 -24.43 -10.19
N THR A 583 25.76 -23.82 -9.29
CA THR A 583 27.23 -23.89 -9.24
C THR A 583 27.67 -24.57 -7.93
N PRO A 584 27.89 -25.91 -7.97
CA PRO A 584 28.36 -26.64 -6.80
C PRO A 584 29.84 -26.41 -6.52
N PRO A 585 30.31 -26.60 -5.27
CA PRO A 585 31.73 -26.60 -4.95
C PRO A 585 32.45 -27.81 -5.51
N ASP A 586 33.77 -27.69 -5.73
CA ASP A 586 34.60 -28.83 -6.11
C ASP A 586 34.95 -29.71 -4.89
N LEU A 587 34.17 -30.77 -4.70
CA LEU A 587 34.38 -31.79 -3.67
C LEU A 587 35.03 -33.08 -4.22
N SER A 588 35.71 -33.04 -5.36
CA SER A 588 36.30 -34.20 -6.00
C SER A 588 37.38 -34.92 -5.14
N GLN A 589 38.05 -34.18 -4.24
CA GLN A 589 39.05 -34.72 -3.33
C GLN A 589 38.45 -35.38 -2.07
N TYR A 590 37.13 -35.26 -1.87
CA TYR A 590 36.39 -35.78 -0.74
C TYR A 590 35.31 -36.77 -1.21
N PRO A 591 35.69 -37.98 -1.57
CA PRO A 591 34.76 -38.96 -2.17
C PRO A 591 33.66 -39.45 -1.22
N ASN A 592 33.85 -39.28 0.08
CA ASN A 592 32.86 -39.67 1.09
C ASN A 592 32.04 -38.50 1.58
N ALA A 593 32.21 -37.29 1.02
CA ALA A 593 31.33 -36.16 1.32
C ALA A 593 29.90 -36.47 0.91
N ASP A 594 28.97 -36.18 1.80
CA ASP A 594 27.55 -36.39 1.56
C ASP A 594 27.00 -35.20 0.73
N LYS A 595 26.62 -35.45 -0.52
CA LYS A 595 26.32 -34.40 -1.48
C LYS A 595 25.22 -34.75 -2.42
N GLY A 596 24.36 -33.80 -2.69
CA GLY A 596 23.30 -33.87 -3.68
C GLY A 596 23.12 -32.53 -4.42
N PHE A 597 23.01 -32.62 -5.73
CA PHE A 597 22.76 -31.45 -6.59
C PHE A 597 21.60 -31.75 -7.51
N GLY A 598 20.48 -31.05 -7.37
CA GLY A 598 19.25 -31.34 -8.10
C GLY A 598 18.62 -30.08 -8.70
N LYS A 599 17.99 -30.23 -9.86
CA LYS A 599 17.25 -29.13 -10.51
C LYS A 599 16.04 -28.67 -9.71
N ILE A 600 15.43 -29.59 -8.94
CA ILE A 600 14.31 -29.31 -8.05
C ILE A 600 14.75 -29.49 -6.61
N VAL A 601 15.10 -30.71 -6.21
CA VAL A 601 15.50 -31.06 -4.84
C VAL A 601 16.89 -31.69 -4.87
N ALA A 602 17.72 -31.34 -3.88
CA ALA A 602 19.04 -31.96 -3.75
C ALA A 602 18.99 -33.26 -2.94
N TYR A 603 18.25 -33.30 -1.84
CA TYR A 603 18.04 -34.47 -1.01
C TYR A 603 16.67 -34.49 -0.39
N GLU A 604 16.05 -35.67 -0.32
CA GLU A 604 14.76 -35.91 0.28
C GLU A 604 14.79 -37.17 1.15
N ASP A 605 14.23 -37.14 2.34
CA ASP A 605 14.40 -38.16 3.40
C ASP A 605 13.24 -39.18 3.41
N ASN A 606 12.15 -38.94 2.67
CA ASN A 606 10.97 -39.83 2.64
C ASN A 606 10.49 -40.08 1.21
N ASP A 607 9.81 -41.22 1.01
CA ASP A 607 9.08 -41.58 -0.23
C ASP A 607 7.84 -40.65 -0.44
N THR A 608 8.03 -39.34 -0.30
CA THR A 608 6.96 -38.37 -0.56
C THR A 608 6.82 -38.16 -2.06
N LEU A 609 5.57 -37.99 -2.49
CA LEU A 609 5.25 -37.89 -3.90
C LEU A 609 5.31 -36.39 -4.28
N ASP A 610 6.33 -36.01 -5.05
CA ASP A 610 6.38 -34.71 -5.69
C ASP A 610 5.57 -34.71 -6.98
N TYR A 611 4.69 -33.71 -7.15
CA TYR A 611 3.81 -33.60 -8.30
C TYR A 611 4.01 -32.30 -9.08
N ASN A 612 3.98 -32.42 -10.42
CA ASN A 612 4.01 -31.24 -11.30
C ASN A 612 5.20 -30.32 -11.01
N CYS A 613 6.40 -30.91 -10.91
CA CYS A 613 7.62 -30.18 -10.72
C CYS A 613 8.36 -30.03 -12.04
N TYR A 614 8.68 -28.82 -12.43
CA TYR A 614 9.23 -28.51 -13.75
C TYR A 614 10.59 -27.86 -13.62
N TRP A 615 11.51 -28.18 -14.51
CA TRP A 615 12.77 -27.45 -14.66
C TRP A 615 12.99 -27.08 -16.12
N LEU A 616 13.55 -25.90 -16.31
CA LEU A 616 13.72 -25.29 -17.62
C LEU A 616 15.18 -25.33 -18.01
N TYR A 617 15.45 -25.48 -19.31
CA TYR A 617 16.79 -25.68 -19.85
C TYR A 617 17.42 -24.34 -20.18
N HIS A 618 18.73 -24.18 -19.89
CA HIS A 618 19.49 -22.99 -20.25
C HIS A 618 20.26 -23.22 -21.56
N TRP A 619 19.85 -22.65 -22.66
CA TRP A 619 20.42 -22.82 -23.99
C TRP A 619 21.92 -22.56 -24.10
N TYR A 620 22.51 -21.74 -23.26
CA TYR A 620 23.91 -21.35 -23.30
C TYR A 620 24.86 -22.31 -22.58
N TYR A 621 24.38 -23.30 -21.83
CA TYR A 621 25.20 -24.20 -21.04
C TYR A 621 25.01 -25.67 -21.50
N TYR A 622 25.69 -26.05 -22.56
CA TYR A 622 25.67 -27.41 -23.13
C TYR A 622 26.07 -28.56 -22.19
N ASN A 623 26.47 -28.29 -20.95
CA ASN A 623 26.90 -29.28 -19.97
C ASN A 623 26.05 -29.34 -18.70
N ASP A 624 24.81 -28.90 -18.74
CA ASP A 624 23.92 -28.98 -17.60
C ASP A 624 23.36 -30.40 -17.45
N THR A 625 24.14 -31.27 -16.82
CA THR A 625 23.85 -32.71 -16.64
C THR A 625 23.28 -33.06 -15.26
N LEU A 626 22.91 -32.03 -14.45
CA LEU A 626 22.36 -32.27 -13.13
C LEU A 626 20.98 -32.95 -13.23
N PRO A 627 20.72 -33.97 -12.42
CA PRO A 627 19.41 -34.63 -12.38
C PRO A 627 18.33 -33.71 -11.79
N ALA A 628 17.10 -34.01 -12.07
CA ALA A 628 15.95 -33.28 -11.47
C ALA A 628 15.95 -33.42 -9.93
N ASN A 629 16.29 -34.60 -9.44
CA ASN A 629 16.49 -34.92 -8.04
C ASN A 629 17.94 -35.39 -7.82
N GLY A 630 18.60 -34.87 -6.79
CA GLY A 630 19.96 -35.27 -6.42
C GLY A 630 20.07 -36.70 -5.92
N ASN A 631 18.93 -37.30 -5.48
CA ASN A 631 18.86 -38.71 -5.14
C ASN A 631 18.43 -39.56 -6.35
N PRO A 632 19.31 -40.43 -6.92
CA PRO A 632 19.02 -41.19 -8.12
C PRO A 632 17.94 -42.26 -7.94
N ASN A 633 17.48 -42.52 -6.72
CA ASN A 633 16.48 -43.53 -6.44
C ASN A 633 15.05 -42.99 -6.36
N MET A 634 14.84 -41.71 -6.53
CA MET A 634 13.53 -41.04 -6.45
C MET A 634 12.97 -40.70 -7.82
N THR A 635 11.65 -40.83 -7.95
CA THR A 635 10.92 -40.55 -9.17
C THR A 635 9.94 -39.38 -8.92
N LEU A 636 10.14 -38.27 -9.63
CA LEU A 636 9.17 -37.16 -9.65
C LEU A 636 7.99 -37.54 -10.56
N GLN A 637 6.78 -37.60 -9.98
CA GLN A 637 5.57 -37.92 -10.76
C GLN A 637 5.01 -36.68 -11.45
N GLY A 638 4.66 -36.83 -12.74
CA GLY A 638 4.13 -35.70 -13.52
C GLY A 638 5.13 -34.59 -13.84
N SER A 639 6.40 -34.82 -13.48
CA SER A 639 7.46 -33.84 -13.70
C SER A 639 8.06 -33.99 -15.09
N CYS A 640 8.37 -32.89 -15.74
CA CYS A 640 8.90 -32.91 -17.08
C CYS A 640 9.78 -31.69 -17.36
N HIS A 641 10.53 -31.80 -18.44
CA HIS A 641 11.38 -30.73 -18.97
C HIS A 641 10.65 -30.01 -20.08
N PHE A 642 10.70 -28.67 -20.05
CA PHE A 642 10.17 -27.80 -21.11
C PHE A 642 11.28 -26.97 -21.74
N GLU A 643 11.20 -26.81 -23.06
CA GLU A 643 12.06 -25.95 -23.86
C GLU A 643 11.27 -24.75 -24.38
N TRP A 644 11.83 -23.55 -24.25
CA TRP A 644 11.21 -22.35 -24.78
C TRP A 644 11.41 -22.23 -26.28
N ASP A 645 10.31 -22.10 -27.04
CA ASP A 645 10.33 -21.77 -28.45
C ASP A 645 10.14 -20.26 -28.65
N PRO A 646 11.22 -19.52 -28.97
CA PRO A 646 11.15 -18.08 -29.14
C PRO A 646 10.37 -17.62 -30.39
N ASP A 647 10.22 -18.50 -31.41
CA ASP A 647 9.55 -18.16 -32.64
C ASP A 647 8.01 -18.18 -32.48
N HIS A 648 7.51 -19.04 -31.62
CA HIS A 648 6.08 -19.18 -31.34
C HIS A 648 5.67 -18.65 -29.97
N ARG A 649 6.63 -18.24 -29.11
CA ARG A 649 6.41 -17.79 -27.72
C ARG A 649 5.65 -18.83 -26.88
N VAL A 650 5.99 -20.10 -27.04
CA VAL A 650 5.39 -21.23 -26.33
C VAL A 650 6.46 -22.12 -25.73
N TRP A 651 6.10 -22.84 -24.67
CA TRP A 651 6.94 -23.85 -24.06
C TRP A 651 6.62 -25.24 -24.61
N LEU A 652 7.60 -25.93 -25.15
CA LEU A 652 7.45 -27.25 -25.77
C LEU A 652 8.02 -28.33 -24.87
N LEU A 653 7.36 -29.48 -24.84
CA LEU A 653 7.84 -30.67 -24.17
C LEU A 653 8.89 -31.38 -25.06
N GLU A 654 10.04 -31.73 -24.49
CA GLU A 654 11.16 -32.33 -25.25
C GLU A 654 10.94 -33.80 -25.63
N GLU A 655 9.90 -34.47 -25.11
CA GLU A 655 9.65 -35.89 -25.41
C GLU A 655 8.70 -36.09 -26.61
N PRO A 656 9.04 -36.95 -27.58
CA PRO A 656 8.37 -37.05 -28.88
C PRO A 656 7.01 -37.78 -28.90
N GLN A 657 6.39 -37.99 -27.78
CA GLN A 657 5.14 -38.77 -27.65
C GLN A 657 3.90 -37.97 -27.18
N HIS A 658 4.01 -36.68 -26.88
CA HIS A 658 2.86 -35.88 -26.51
C HIS A 658 2.71 -34.65 -27.44
N GLU A 659 1.46 -34.43 -27.87
CA GLU A 659 1.04 -33.21 -28.55
C GLU A 659 1.44 -31.98 -27.71
N THR A 660 1.72 -30.84 -28.33
CA THR A 660 2.09 -29.56 -27.73
C THR A 660 1.33 -29.30 -26.43
N TYR A 661 1.99 -29.51 -25.30
CA TYR A 661 1.41 -29.21 -24.00
C TYR A 661 1.85 -27.81 -23.61
N ASP A 662 0.90 -26.91 -23.45
CA ASP A 662 1.20 -25.54 -22.98
C ASP A 662 1.71 -25.62 -21.52
N PHE A 663 2.92 -25.10 -21.29
CA PHE A 663 3.51 -25.10 -19.94
C PHE A 663 2.65 -24.35 -18.92
N ILE A 664 2.00 -23.27 -19.33
CA ILE A 664 1.08 -22.51 -18.50
C ILE A 664 -0.16 -23.35 -18.17
N GLU A 665 -0.67 -24.13 -19.14
CA GLU A 665 -1.79 -25.05 -18.90
C GLU A 665 -1.41 -26.12 -17.88
N ALA A 666 -0.20 -26.68 -17.96
CA ALA A 666 0.31 -27.65 -17.01
C ALA A 666 0.44 -27.07 -15.58
N LEU A 667 0.96 -25.85 -15.46
CA LEU A 667 1.04 -25.14 -14.19
C LEU A 667 -0.35 -24.84 -13.63
N ASN A 668 -1.30 -24.39 -14.46
CA ASN A 668 -2.68 -24.12 -14.03
C ASN A 668 -3.41 -25.40 -13.60
N ALA A 669 -3.17 -26.52 -14.29
CA ALA A 669 -3.74 -27.80 -13.89
C ALA A 669 -3.25 -28.27 -12.49
N GLY A 670 -2.04 -27.87 -12.09
CA GLY A 670 -1.45 -28.14 -10.78
C GLY A 670 -1.75 -27.11 -9.69
N ALA A 671 -2.30 -25.98 -10.05
CA ALA A 671 -2.44 -24.82 -9.12
C ALA A 671 -3.48 -25.03 -8.00
N MET A 672 -4.36 -26.04 -8.10
CA MET A 672 -5.39 -26.36 -7.10
C MET A 672 -6.16 -25.14 -6.57
N ASP A 673 -6.48 -24.19 -7.46
CA ASP A 673 -7.25 -22.98 -7.18
C ASP A 673 -6.62 -21.96 -6.21
N GLU A 674 -5.31 -22.03 -6.07
CA GLU A 674 -4.58 -21.06 -5.24
C GLU A 674 -4.07 -19.86 -6.05
N CYS A 675 -3.85 -20.03 -7.36
CA CYS A 675 -3.38 -18.98 -8.26
C CYS A 675 -3.74 -19.27 -9.71
N LEU A 676 -3.54 -18.27 -10.57
CA LEU A 676 -3.52 -18.43 -12.01
C LEU A 676 -2.09 -18.17 -12.52
N TRP A 677 -1.53 -19.13 -13.25
CA TRP A 677 -0.28 -18.95 -13.99
C TRP A 677 -0.55 -18.28 -15.32
N LEU A 678 0.25 -17.27 -15.63
CA LEU A 678 0.10 -16.40 -16.80
C LEU A 678 1.39 -16.33 -17.60
N ALA A 679 1.27 -16.01 -18.89
CA ALA A 679 2.42 -15.61 -19.69
C ALA A 679 2.95 -14.26 -19.20
N ASP A 680 4.26 -14.12 -19.12
CA ASP A 680 4.93 -12.87 -18.80
C ASP A 680 5.04 -11.98 -20.05
N VAL A 681 3.93 -11.39 -20.47
CA VAL A 681 3.86 -10.55 -21.66
C VAL A 681 4.70 -9.27 -21.61
N ASP A 682 4.91 -8.76 -20.39
CA ASP A 682 5.68 -7.54 -20.13
C ASP A 682 7.17 -7.81 -19.89
N GLU A 683 7.59 -9.07 -20.01
CA GLU A 683 8.96 -9.54 -19.78
C GLU A 683 9.53 -9.21 -18.39
N THR A 684 8.67 -8.92 -17.41
CA THR A 684 9.05 -8.62 -16.02
C THR A 684 9.74 -9.80 -15.34
N ASN A 685 9.43 -11.00 -15.81
CA ASN A 685 10.05 -12.26 -15.44
C ASN A 685 10.90 -12.84 -16.59
N GLY A 686 11.34 -12.02 -17.56
CA GLY A 686 12.16 -12.43 -18.72
C GLY A 686 11.46 -13.46 -19.60
N GLY A 687 10.15 -13.35 -19.76
CA GLY A 687 9.32 -14.21 -20.61
C GLY A 687 8.89 -15.54 -19.95
N TYR A 688 9.29 -15.82 -18.70
CA TYR A 688 8.91 -17.05 -17.98
C TYR A 688 7.59 -16.90 -17.26
N PRO A 689 6.78 -17.98 -17.10
CA PRO A 689 5.48 -17.87 -16.44
C PRO A 689 5.54 -17.18 -15.10
N ILE A 690 4.60 -16.29 -14.87
CA ILE A 690 4.31 -15.65 -13.59
C ILE A 690 3.00 -16.17 -13.05
N PHE A 691 2.76 -16.04 -11.76
CA PHE A 691 1.46 -16.36 -11.20
C PHE A 691 0.86 -15.13 -10.51
N THR A 692 -0.45 -15.13 -10.45
CA THR A 692 -1.22 -14.22 -9.63
C THR A 692 -1.93 -15.04 -8.58
N PRO A 693 -1.62 -14.81 -7.30
CA PRO A 693 -2.36 -15.40 -6.21
C PRO A 693 -3.82 -14.95 -6.30
N PHE A 694 -4.74 -15.84 -6.00
CA PHE A 694 -6.10 -15.42 -5.70
C PHE A 694 -6.10 -14.73 -4.34
N LYS A 695 -5.50 -13.54 -4.28
CA LYS A 695 -5.48 -12.71 -3.08
C LYS A 695 -6.88 -12.27 -2.76
N ASN A 696 -7.28 -12.59 -1.54
CA ASN A 696 -8.55 -12.18 -0.99
C ASN A 696 -9.71 -12.48 -1.94
N LYS A 697 -10.38 -13.57 -1.73
CA LYS A 697 -11.70 -13.83 -2.30
C LYS A 697 -12.65 -12.70 -1.87
N GLN A 698 -12.42 -11.49 -2.37
CA GLN A 698 -13.17 -10.32 -1.94
C GLN A 698 -14.39 -10.10 -2.80
N TYR A 699 -14.44 -10.70 -4.01
CA TYR A 699 -15.54 -10.42 -4.92
C TYR A 699 -15.75 -11.57 -5.92
N PRO A 700 -16.97 -12.07 -6.05
CA PRO A 700 -17.97 -12.19 -5.00
C PRO A 700 -17.64 -13.33 -4.02
N LEU A 701 -18.23 -13.32 -2.83
CA LEU A 701 -18.18 -14.42 -1.86
C LEU A 701 -19.46 -15.25 -1.92
N LEU A 702 -19.39 -16.53 -1.54
CA LEU A 702 -20.58 -17.40 -1.48
C LEU A 702 -21.65 -16.75 -0.59
N GLY A 703 -22.86 -16.59 -1.13
CA GLY A 703 -23.95 -15.88 -0.50
C GLY A 703 -23.92 -14.35 -0.65
N ASP A 704 -23.05 -13.82 -1.53
CA ASP A 704 -23.17 -12.42 -1.97
C ASP A 704 -24.38 -12.27 -2.90
N GLU A 705 -25.17 -11.22 -2.70
CA GLU A 705 -26.42 -10.98 -3.42
C GLU A 705 -26.52 -9.54 -3.88
N TRP A 706 -27.00 -9.34 -5.10
CA TRP A 706 -27.27 -8.04 -5.71
C TRP A 706 -28.69 -7.93 -6.16
N TYR A 707 -29.31 -6.80 -5.95
CA TYR A 707 -30.64 -6.46 -6.43
C TYR A 707 -30.57 -5.21 -7.31
N TYR A 708 -31.04 -5.32 -8.55
CA TYR A 708 -31.10 -4.24 -9.52
C TYR A 708 -32.55 -3.97 -9.91
N ASP A 709 -32.90 -2.73 -10.25
CA ASP A 709 -34.17 -2.38 -10.80
C ASP A 709 -34.33 -2.95 -12.20
N ILE A 710 -35.50 -3.51 -12.51
CA ILE A 710 -35.96 -3.83 -13.87
C ILE A 710 -37.16 -2.99 -14.17
N THR A 711 -37.10 -2.21 -15.26
CA THR A 711 -38.22 -1.42 -15.76
C THR A 711 -38.69 -1.97 -17.12
N ASN A 712 -39.97 -2.25 -17.27
CA ASN A 712 -40.56 -2.66 -18.54
C ASN A 712 -41.06 -1.44 -19.36
N GLU A 713 -41.47 -1.67 -20.63
CA GLU A 713 -41.98 -0.63 -21.52
C GLU A 713 -43.27 0.06 -20.97
N SER A 714 -43.91 -0.54 -19.99
CA SER A 714 -45.13 0.02 -19.37
C SER A 714 -44.83 0.87 -18.13
N GLY A 715 -43.56 0.94 -17.70
CA GLY A 715 -43.15 1.66 -16.51
C GLY A 715 -43.27 0.86 -15.20
N ASP A 716 -43.62 -0.43 -15.27
CA ASP A 716 -43.65 -1.28 -14.08
C ASP A 716 -42.22 -1.61 -13.67
N VAL A 717 -41.90 -1.49 -12.39
CA VAL A 717 -40.58 -1.76 -11.84
C VAL A 717 -40.63 -3.04 -11.01
N THR A 718 -39.79 -3.99 -11.41
CA THR A 718 -39.51 -5.23 -10.71
C THR A 718 -38.04 -5.27 -10.30
N TYR A 719 -37.48 -6.41 -10.10
CA TYR A 719 -36.06 -6.51 -9.74
C TYR A 719 -35.34 -7.70 -10.43
N GLN A 720 -34.03 -7.53 -10.66
CA GLN A 720 -33.11 -8.59 -10.96
C GLN A 720 -32.38 -8.94 -9.67
N HIS A 721 -32.46 -10.19 -9.26
CA HIS A 721 -31.68 -10.74 -8.16
C HIS A 721 -30.53 -11.57 -8.72
N LEU A 722 -29.31 -11.27 -8.30
CA LEU A 722 -28.12 -12.07 -8.57
C LEU A 722 -27.60 -12.61 -7.27
N GLU A 723 -27.26 -13.89 -7.26
CA GLU A 723 -26.69 -14.59 -6.12
C GLU A 723 -25.46 -15.38 -6.57
N TYR A 724 -24.35 -15.24 -5.85
CA TYR A 724 -23.25 -16.19 -5.98
C TYR A 724 -23.63 -17.50 -5.28
N ALA A 725 -24.03 -18.47 -6.08
CA ALA A 725 -24.62 -19.70 -5.58
C ALA A 725 -23.63 -20.84 -5.31
N SER A 726 -22.60 -20.98 -6.15
CA SER A 726 -21.61 -22.07 -6.02
C SER A 726 -20.40 -21.88 -6.94
N ASP A 727 -19.36 -22.68 -6.70
CA ASP A 727 -18.21 -22.82 -7.60
C ASP A 727 -18.43 -23.91 -8.64
N SER A 728 -17.80 -23.77 -9.80
CA SER A 728 -17.71 -24.77 -10.85
C SER A 728 -16.36 -24.70 -11.58
N THR A 729 -16.12 -25.59 -12.53
CA THR A 729 -14.93 -25.53 -13.39
C THR A 729 -15.38 -25.47 -14.86
N LEU A 730 -14.92 -24.43 -15.57
CA LEU A 730 -15.19 -24.22 -16.98
C LEU A 730 -13.87 -23.97 -17.71
N SER A 731 -13.61 -24.76 -18.77
CA SER A 731 -12.38 -24.61 -19.56
C SER A 731 -11.13 -24.56 -18.69
N HIS A 732 -11.01 -25.53 -17.75
CA HIS A 732 -9.91 -25.65 -16.78
C HIS A 732 -9.74 -24.50 -15.79
N LYS A 733 -10.66 -23.53 -15.74
CA LYS A 733 -10.69 -22.48 -14.75
C LYS A 733 -11.81 -22.68 -13.74
N LYS A 734 -11.54 -22.44 -12.47
CA LYS A 734 -12.61 -22.30 -11.48
C LYS A 734 -13.37 -21.02 -11.74
N VAL A 735 -14.66 -21.17 -11.80
CA VAL A 735 -15.61 -20.09 -12.01
C VAL A 735 -16.60 -20.06 -10.86
N LYS A 736 -17.09 -18.88 -10.60
CA LYS A 736 -18.21 -18.62 -9.72
C LYS A 736 -19.48 -18.61 -10.54
N ILE A 737 -20.47 -19.36 -10.11
CA ILE A 737 -21.81 -19.37 -10.72
C ILE A 737 -22.61 -18.26 -10.09
N ILE A 738 -22.99 -17.28 -10.90
CA ILE A 738 -23.95 -16.24 -10.54
C ILE A 738 -25.30 -16.67 -11.07
N VAL A 739 -26.19 -17.00 -10.17
CA VAL A 739 -27.59 -17.27 -10.50
C VAL A 739 -28.32 -15.94 -10.62
N LYS A 740 -28.81 -15.65 -11.81
CA LYS A 740 -29.53 -14.42 -12.14
C LYS A 740 -31.01 -14.71 -12.29
N THR A 741 -31.83 -14.15 -11.42
CA THR A 741 -33.30 -14.27 -11.43
C THR A 741 -33.91 -12.92 -11.80
N ASN A 742 -34.49 -12.83 -12.97
CA ASN A 742 -35.27 -11.67 -13.40
C ASN A 742 -36.72 -11.87 -13.09
N THR A 743 -37.28 -11.10 -12.16
CA THR A 743 -38.70 -11.10 -11.88
C THR A 743 -39.42 -10.14 -12.83
N LEU A 744 -40.16 -10.66 -13.78
CA LEU A 744 -40.77 -9.92 -14.89
C LEU A 744 -42.28 -10.02 -14.88
N TYR A 745 -42.97 -9.00 -15.39
CA TYR A 745 -44.38 -9.08 -15.73
C TYR A 745 -44.61 -9.67 -17.12
N ASP A 746 -45.31 -10.81 -17.18
CA ASP A 746 -45.89 -11.33 -18.41
C ASP A 746 -47.40 -11.27 -18.33
N LYS A 747 -48.02 -10.29 -19.03
CA LYS A 747 -49.46 -10.10 -19.13
C LYS A 747 -50.21 -10.07 -17.79
N ASN A 748 -49.74 -9.31 -16.85
CA ASN A 748 -50.24 -9.18 -15.46
C ASN A 748 -49.89 -10.33 -14.49
N ASN A 749 -49.05 -11.28 -14.90
CA ASN A 749 -48.50 -12.28 -13.97
C ASN A 749 -47.01 -12.06 -13.78
N LEU A 750 -46.56 -12.19 -12.56
CA LEU A 750 -45.11 -12.24 -12.25
C LEU A 750 -44.56 -13.58 -12.70
N THR A 751 -43.44 -13.54 -13.38
CA THR A 751 -42.71 -14.72 -13.86
C THR A 751 -41.23 -14.51 -13.60
N ASP A 752 -40.61 -15.50 -12.96
CA ASP A 752 -39.17 -15.51 -12.75
C ASP A 752 -38.51 -16.20 -13.94
N VAL A 753 -37.53 -15.52 -14.49
CA VAL A 753 -36.61 -16.04 -15.52
C VAL A 753 -35.25 -16.23 -14.89
N VAL A 754 -34.86 -17.48 -14.68
CA VAL A 754 -33.60 -17.84 -14.04
C VAL A 754 -32.57 -18.21 -15.10
N THR A 755 -31.39 -17.61 -15.00
CA THR A 755 -30.21 -17.92 -15.84
C THR A 755 -28.97 -18.02 -14.95
N GLU A 756 -27.96 -18.72 -15.44
CA GLU A 756 -26.68 -18.80 -14.75
C GLU A 756 -25.64 -18.02 -15.57
N GLU A 757 -24.79 -17.26 -14.93
CA GLU A 757 -23.61 -16.63 -15.53
C GLU A 757 -22.35 -17.11 -14.81
N TYR A 758 -21.23 -17.14 -15.53
CA TYR A 758 -20.00 -17.70 -15.01
C TYR A 758 -18.93 -16.63 -15.02
N ILE A 759 -18.39 -16.30 -13.86
CA ILE A 759 -17.31 -15.31 -13.71
C ILE A 759 -16.11 -15.91 -12.99
N CYS A 760 -14.93 -15.37 -13.24
CA CYS A 760 -13.75 -15.61 -12.41
C CYS A 760 -12.98 -14.30 -12.25
N GLU A 761 -12.38 -14.12 -11.08
CA GLU A 761 -11.57 -12.95 -10.78
C GLU A 761 -10.08 -13.31 -10.84
N VAL A 762 -9.30 -12.47 -11.53
CA VAL A 762 -7.87 -12.63 -11.68
C VAL A 762 -7.22 -11.25 -11.77
N ASN A 763 -6.29 -10.91 -10.90
CA ASN A 763 -5.57 -9.62 -10.92
C ASN A 763 -6.51 -8.41 -10.87
N GLU A 764 -7.44 -8.38 -9.94
CA GLU A 764 -8.42 -7.30 -9.87
C GLU A 764 -9.24 -7.13 -11.16
N CYS A 765 -9.16 -8.10 -12.09
CA CYS A 765 -10.03 -8.21 -13.25
C CYS A 765 -11.07 -9.29 -13.03
N VAL A 766 -12.32 -8.96 -13.27
CA VAL A 766 -13.41 -9.93 -13.32
C VAL A 766 -13.64 -10.35 -14.75
N TYR A 767 -13.46 -11.61 -15.02
CA TYR A 767 -13.69 -12.22 -16.33
C TYR A 767 -15.07 -12.85 -16.36
N TRP A 768 -15.76 -12.68 -17.47
CA TRP A 768 -17.05 -13.26 -17.74
C TRP A 768 -16.95 -14.28 -18.87
N TRP A 769 -17.61 -15.43 -18.71
CA TRP A 769 -17.61 -16.50 -19.69
C TRP A 769 -18.64 -16.25 -20.78
N ASP A 770 -18.20 -16.02 -22.01
CA ASP A 770 -19.04 -16.00 -23.19
C ASP A 770 -19.44 -17.43 -23.59
N LYS A 771 -20.70 -17.80 -23.33
CA LYS A 771 -21.25 -19.12 -23.61
C LYS A 771 -21.34 -19.44 -25.11
N GLN A 772 -21.41 -18.44 -25.99
CA GLN A 772 -21.51 -18.59 -27.41
C GLN A 772 -20.12 -18.84 -28.04
N ARG A 773 -19.11 -18.06 -27.63
CA ARG A 773 -17.74 -18.14 -28.11
C ARG A 773 -16.91 -19.19 -27.38
N LYS A 774 -17.31 -19.55 -26.17
CA LYS A 774 -16.57 -20.40 -25.24
C LYS A 774 -15.21 -19.82 -24.86
N GLU A 775 -15.18 -18.53 -24.63
CA GLU A 775 -14.01 -17.74 -24.25
C GLU A 775 -14.33 -16.85 -23.07
N TYR A 776 -13.28 -16.38 -22.37
CA TYR A 776 -13.44 -15.37 -21.32
C TYR A 776 -13.25 -13.97 -21.89
N THR A 777 -14.08 -13.03 -21.46
CA THR A 777 -13.95 -11.59 -21.70
C THR A 777 -13.76 -10.86 -20.39
N VAL A 778 -13.05 -9.73 -20.40
CA VAL A 778 -12.91 -8.90 -19.19
C VAL A 778 -14.23 -8.16 -18.97
N LEU A 779 -14.94 -8.47 -17.86
CA LEU A 779 -16.15 -7.76 -17.47
C LEU A 779 -15.79 -6.46 -16.72
N TYR A 780 -14.93 -6.58 -15.70
CA TYR A 780 -14.43 -5.45 -14.91
C TYR A 780 -12.92 -5.49 -14.82
N ASN A 781 -12.28 -4.33 -14.89
CA ASN A 781 -10.86 -4.16 -14.59
C ASN A 781 -10.70 -3.19 -13.41
N PHE A 782 -10.70 -3.70 -12.18
CA PHE A 782 -10.56 -2.88 -10.97
C PHE A 782 -9.15 -2.28 -10.80
N ALA A 783 -8.13 -2.84 -11.49
CA ALA A 783 -6.78 -2.29 -11.51
C ALA A 783 -6.64 -1.05 -12.41
N ALA A 784 -7.61 -0.80 -13.31
CA ALA A 784 -7.54 0.26 -14.29
C ALA A 784 -7.36 1.65 -13.68
N VAL A 785 -6.67 2.51 -14.42
CA VAL A 785 -6.45 3.93 -14.13
C VAL A 785 -7.12 4.81 -15.18
N GLU A 786 -7.20 6.11 -14.93
CA GLU A 786 -7.78 7.08 -15.87
C GLU A 786 -7.09 7.01 -17.25
N GLY A 787 -7.88 6.86 -18.31
CA GLY A 787 -7.43 6.70 -19.68
C GLY A 787 -7.20 5.26 -20.13
N ASP A 788 -7.30 4.26 -19.25
CA ASP A 788 -7.22 2.86 -19.66
C ASP A 788 -8.45 2.40 -20.42
N GLU A 789 -8.27 1.35 -21.24
CA GLU A 789 -9.33 0.76 -22.04
C GLU A 789 -9.30 -0.77 -21.92
N TRP A 790 -10.48 -1.40 -21.99
CA TRP A 790 -10.60 -2.84 -22.20
C TRP A 790 -11.82 -3.18 -23.06
N THR A 791 -11.82 -4.37 -23.66
CA THR A 791 -12.92 -4.81 -24.53
C THR A 791 -13.75 -5.89 -23.83
N ILE A 792 -15.07 -5.70 -23.82
CA ILE A 792 -16.04 -6.73 -23.46
C ILE A 792 -16.60 -7.33 -24.75
N THR A 793 -16.52 -8.65 -24.90
CA THR A 793 -17.10 -9.36 -26.05
C THR A 793 -18.14 -10.37 -25.58
N TYR A 794 -19.27 -10.47 -26.28
CA TYR A 794 -20.26 -11.53 -26.08
C TYR A 794 -20.94 -11.92 -27.39
N GLY A 795 -20.85 -13.19 -27.77
CA GLY A 795 -21.35 -13.66 -29.06
C GLY A 795 -20.68 -12.93 -30.25
N ASN A 796 -21.46 -12.19 -30.99
CA ASN A 796 -20.97 -11.39 -32.12
C ASN A 796 -20.79 -9.91 -31.81
N ASP A 797 -21.15 -9.48 -30.62
CA ASP A 797 -21.07 -8.09 -30.19
C ASP A 797 -19.81 -7.81 -29.37
N SER A 798 -19.33 -6.58 -29.46
CA SER A 798 -18.22 -6.07 -28.65
C SER A 798 -18.39 -4.58 -28.34
N ILE A 799 -17.93 -4.20 -27.14
CA ILE A 799 -17.83 -2.80 -26.70
C ILE A 799 -16.43 -2.57 -26.14
N VAL A 800 -15.91 -1.37 -26.34
CA VAL A 800 -14.66 -0.90 -25.71
C VAL A 800 -15.04 0.00 -24.57
N MET A 801 -14.61 -0.35 -23.38
CA MET A 801 -14.79 0.43 -22.17
C MET A 801 -13.62 1.39 -22.02
N HIS A 802 -13.88 2.66 -21.72
CA HIS A 802 -12.89 3.69 -21.43
C HIS A 802 -13.04 4.13 -19.98
N VAL A 803 -11.95 4.32 -19.27
CA VAL A 803 -11.96 4.87 -17.90
C VAL A 803 -11.86 6.39 -18.00
N ASP A 804 -12.93 7.09 -17.70
CA ASP A 804 -13.01 8.55 -17.77
C ASP A 804 -12.49 9.21 -16.49
N GLU A 805 -12.68 8.57 -15.31
CA GLU A 805 -12.27 9.08 -14.01
C GLU A 805 -12.08 7.94 -13.01
N VAL A 806 -11.10 8.08 -12.12
CA VAL A 806 -10.88 7.21 -10.97
C VAL A 806 -11.13 8.00 -9.69
N GLY A 807 -12.00 7.51 -8.83
CA GLY A 807 -12.40 8.17 -7.59
C GLY A 807 -12.53 7.20 -6.42
N GLU A 808 -13.10 7.68 -5.34
CA GLU A 808 -13.39 6.90 -4.15
C GLU A 808 -14.80 7.18 -3.64
N THR A 809 -15.43 6.19 -3.01
CA THR A 809 -16.72 6.32 -2.35
C THR A 809 -16.71 5.57 -1.02
N GLU A 810 -17.56 5.97 -0.10
CA GLU A 810 -17.64 5.34 1.23
C GLU A 810 -19.02 4.72 1.46
N TYR A 811 -19.03 3.43 1.84
CA TYR A 811 -20.24 2.71 2.26
C TYR A 811 -19.99 2.03 3.61
N ASN A 812 -20.84 2.31 4.59
CA ASN A 812 -20.76 1.73 5.93
C ASN A 812 -19.35 1.85 6.59
N GLY A 813 -18.70 3.02 6.42
CA GLY A 813 -17.38 3.29 6.99
C GLY A 813 -16.23 2.56 6.29
N ARG A 814 -16.45 2.06 5.07
CA ARG A 814 -15.41 1.46 4.22
C ARG A 814 -15.27 2.27 2.93
N THR A 815 -14.05 2.61 2.59
CA THR A 815 -13.73 3.29 1.32
C THR A 815 -13.57 2.29 0.20
N PHE A 816 -14.15 2.58 -0.96
CA PHE A 816 -14.08 1.77 -2.18
C PHE A 816 -13.58 2.63 -3.33
N LYS A 817 -12.63 2.10 -4.11
CA LYS A 817 -12.22 2.70 -5.38
C LYS A 817 -13.40 2.67 -6.35
N THR A 818 -13.60 3.75 -7.09
CA THR A 818 -14.60 3.85 -8.16
C THR A 818 -13.96 4.14 -9.50
N LEU A 819 -14.55 3.60 -10.56
CA LEU A 819 -14.20 3.88 -11.94
C LEU A 819 -15.43 4.42 -12.63
N THR A 820 -15.36 5.64 -13.12
CA THR A 820 -16.37 6.15 -14.06
C THR A 820 -15.95 5.70 -15.46
N VAL A 821 -16.81 4.97 -16.13
CA VAL A 821 -16.51 4.36 -17.43
C VAL A 821 -17.56 4.75 -18.48
N SER A 822 -17.11 4.83 -19.72
CA SER A 822 -17.94 5.05 -20.88
C SER A 822 -17.64 4.06 -22.01
N ASP A 823 -18.61 3.83 -22.89
CA ASP A 823 -18.47 3.11 -24.14
C ASP A 823 -19.12 3.87 -25.28
N GLU A 824 -18.61 3.73 -26.54
CA GLU A 824 -19.10 4.46 -27.71
C GLU A 824 -20.59 4.22 -28.04
N LYS A 825 -21.16 3.10 -27.57
CA LYS A 825 -22.54 2.70 -27.85
C LYS A 825 -23.50 2.98 -26.71
N ASP A 826 -23.01 3.47 -25.59
CA ASP A 826 -23.76 3.69 -24.33
C ASP A 826 -24.54 2.43 -23.88
N ILE A 827 -23.84 1.30 -23.92
CA ILE A 827 -24.38 -0.01 -23.53
C ILE A 827 -24.15 -0.28 -22.06
N PHE A 828 -22.93 0.05 -21.59
CA PHE A 828 -22.45 -0.29 -20.25
C PHE A 828 -21.69 0.87 -19.59
N SER A 829 -22.01 2.11 -19.99
CA SER A 829 -21.46 3.34 -19.40
C SER A 829 -21.99 3.56 -17.98
N GLY A 830 -21.17 4.07 -17.07
CA GLY A 830 -21.59 4.37 -15.69
C GLY A 830 -20.45 4.24 -14.67
N THR A 831 -20.80 3.98 -13.42
CA THR A 831 -19.82 3.83 -12.33
C THR A 831 -19.67 2.37 -11.92
N ILE A 832 -18.43 1.91 -11.89
CA ILE A 832 -18.02 0.62 -11.32
C ILE A 832 -17.44 0.86 -9.94
N VAL A 833 -17.92 0.17 -8.93
CA VAL A 833 -17.38 0.20 -7.56
C VAL A 833 -16.58 -1.08 -7.34
N CYS A 834 -15.28 -0.94 -7.03
CA CYS A 834 -14.40 -2.08 -6.82
C CYS A 834 -14.92 -2.96 -5.66
N GLY A 835 -15.11 -4.26 -5.93
CA GLY A 835 -15.68 -5.20 -4.96
C GLY A 835 -17.21 -5.22 -4.85
N LEU A 836 -17.93 -4.35 -5.57
CA LEU A 836 -19.39 -4.34 -5.65
C LEU A 836 -19.89 -4.59 -7.07
N GLY A 837 -19.24 -4.02 -8.08
CA GLY A 837 -19.58 -4.14 -9.48
C GLY A 837 -20.15 -2.83 -10.06
N HIS A 838 -20.77 -2.92 -11.22
CA HIS A 838 -21.31 -1.78 -11.92
C HIS A 838 -22.66 -1.35 -11.32
N LEU A 839 -22.83 -0.06 -11.06
CA LEU A 839 -24.01 0.46 -10.35
C LEU A 839 -25.31 0.44 -11.19
N THR A 840 -25.21 0.42 -12.52
CA THR A 840 -26.40 0.39 -13.38
C THR A 840 -26.92 -1.02 -13.60
N SER A 841 -26.03 -1.99 -13.92
CA SER A 841 -26.37 -3.40 -14.12
C SER A 841 -25.11 -4.25 -13.93
N PHE A 842 -25.24 -5.46 -13.38
CA PHE A 842 -24.07 -6.31 -13.14
C PHE A 842 -23.39 -6.79 -14.43
N PHE A 843 -24.18 -7.15 -15.43
CA PHE A 843 -23.71 -7.54 -16.75
C PHE A 843 -24.21 -6.52 -17.79
N PRO A 844 -23.56 -6.39 -18.96
CA PRO A 844 -24.04 -5.56 -20.07
C PRO A 844 -25.29 -6.21 -20.72
N GLU A 845 -26.44 -6.05 -20.09
CA GLU A 845 -27.70 -6.74 -20.43
C GLU A 845 -28.12 -6.52 -21.87
N LYS A 846 -27.83 -5.37 -22.47
CA LYS A 846 -28.11 -5.08 -23.90
C LYS A 846 -27.30 -5.93 -24.89
N MET A 847 -26.22 -6.59 -24.42
CA MET A 847 -25.46 -7.57 -25.23
C MET A 847 -26.04 -8.98 -25.12
N LEU A 848 -26.90 -9.23 -24.14
CA LEU A 848 -27.54 -10.52 -23.93
C LEU A 848 -28.82 -10.61 -24.77
N GLU A 849 -28.95 -11.61 -25.62
CA GLU A 849 -30.19 -11.87 -26.35
C GLU A 849 -31.29 -12.30 -25.36
N THR A 850 -32.21 -11.40 -25.03
CA THR A 850 -33.35 -11.69 -24.16
C THR A 850 -34.65 -11.78 -24.96
N LYS A 851 -35.51 -12.69 -24.54
CA LYS A 851 -36.88 -12.83 -25.12
C LYS A 851 -37.81 -11.70 -24.69
N TYR A 852 -37.46 -11.01 -23.63
CA TYR A 852 -38.27 -10.00 -22.98
C TYR A 852 -37.65 -8.61 -23.17
N SER A 853 -38.49 -7.59 -23.42
CA SER A 853 -38.03 -6.20 -23.49
C SER A 853 -38.12 -5.57 -22.10
N TYR A 854 -36.95 -5.32 -21.48
CA TYR A 854 -36.82 -4.63 -20.20
C TYR A 854 -35.46 -3.96 -20.12
N ASP A 855 -35.35 -2.92 -19.32
CA ASP A 855 -34.09 -2.29 -18.96
C ASP A 855 -33.75 -2.60 -17.50
N VAL A 856 -32.47 -2.91 -17.23
CA VAL A 856 -31.92 -2.98 -15.89
C VAL A 856 -31.28 -1.62 -15.60
N ASP A 857 -31.74 -0.94 -14.56
CA ASP A 857 -31.43 0.48 -14.36
C ASP A 857 -31.19 0.83 -12.89
N GLY A 858 -30.06 0.42 -12.37
CA GLY A 858 -29.58 0.81 -11.05
C GLY A 858 -29.64 -0.28 -9.99
N ILE A 859 -28.58 -0.34 -9.20
CA ILE A 859 -28.49 -1.24 -8.08
C ILE A 859 -29.33 -0.72 -6.90
N ARG A 860 -30.19 -1.56 -6.36
CA ARG A 860 -30.93 -1.27 -5.13
C ARG A 860 -30.13 -1.63 -3.89
N CYS A 861 -29.62 -2.86 -3.88
CA CYS A 861 -28.98 -3.42 -2.70
C CYS A 861 -27.83 -4.34 -3.08
N TYR A 862 -26.84 -4.39 -2.18
CA TYR A 862 -25.82 -5.41 -2.18
C TYR A 862 -25.65 -5.98 -0.77
N TRP A 863 -25.75 -7.28 -0.66
CA TRP A 863 -25.51 -8.04 0.56
C TRP A 863 -24.20 -8.80 0.43
N LYS A 864 -23.35 -8.71 1.43
CA LYS A 864 -22.10 -9.44 1.51
C LYS A 864 -22.10 -10.38 2.71
N GLU A 865 -22.02 -11.68 2.45
CA GLU A 865 -22.08 -12.70 3.52
C GLU A 865 -23.28 -12.50 4.44
N GLY A 866 -24.47 -12.20 3.88
CA GLY A 866 -25.69 -11.98 4.65
C GLY A 866 -25.77 -10.63 5.39
N ASN A 867 -24.82 -9.72 5.19
CA ASN A 867 -24.85 -8.36 5.74
C ASN A 867 -25.11 -7.34 4.64
N LEU A 868 -26.06 -6.45 4.85
CA LEU A 868 -26.38 -5.36 3.91
C LEU A 868 -25.21 -4.35 3.90
N LEU A 869 -24.47 -4.28 2.77
CA LEU A 869 -23.35 -3.38 2.60
C LEU A 869 -23.75 -2.10 1.87
N TYR A 870 -24.63 -2.20 0.87
CA TYR A 870 -25.09 -1.08 0.07
C TYR A 870 -26.59 -1.11 -0.07
N LYS A 871 -27.24 0.05 -0.02
CA LYS A 871 -28.67 0.21 -0.28
C LYS A 871 -28.93 1.61 -0.84
N GLU A 872 -29.62 1.65 -2.00
CA GLU A 872 -30.10 2.89 -2.60
C GLU A 872 -31.49 3.20 -2.07
N GLY A 873 -31.64 4.35 -1.43
CA GLY A 873 -32.91 4.82 -0.90
C GLY A 873 -33.51 3.97 0.25
N ASP A 874 -34.78 4.17 0.52
CA ASP A 874 -35.52 3.56 1.65
C ASP A 874 -36.32 2.28 1.27
N LEU A 875 -36.20 1.82 0.02
CA LEU A 875 -37.04 0.73 -0.50
C LEU A 875 -36.46 -0.66 -0.15
N ASP A 876 -37.28 -1.65 0.04
CA ASP A 876 -36.84 -3.02 0.25
C ASP A 876 -36.24 -3.60 -1.05
N CYS A 877 -35.19 -4.42 -0.91
CA CYS A 877 -34.39 -4.90 -2.03
C CYS A 877 -35.21 -5.69 -3.05
N ASP A 878 -36.17 -6.47 -2.60
CA ASP A 878 -37.08 -7.32 -3.40
C ASP A 878 -38.44 -6.67 -3.73
N ARG A 879 -38.55 -5.36 -3.57
CA ARG A 879 -39.84 -4.68 -3.78
C ARG A 879 -40.17 -4.57 -5.26
N ILE A 880 -41.46 -4.82 -5.57
CA ILE A 880 -42.07 -4.69 -6.89
C ILE A 880 -42.98 -3.47 -6.94
N TYR A 881 -42.82 -2.64 -7.96
CA TYR A 881 -43.65 -1.47 -8.23
C TYR A 881 -44.42 -1.69 -9.54
N ASN A 882 -45.69 -1.45 -9.50
CA ASN A 882 -46.51 -1.52 -10.67
C ASN A 882 -47.34 -0.22 -10.79
N ASP A 883 -46.95 0.66 -11.71
CA ASP A 883 -47.61 1.95 -11.94
C ASP A 883 -49.05 1.81 -12.32
N HIS A 884 -49.47 0.69 -12.88
CA HIS A 884 -50.84 0.40 -13.22
C HIS A 884 -51.67 -0.21 -12.06
N HIS A 885 -50.98 -0.71 -11.01
CA HIS A 885 -51.63 -1.22 -9.80
C HIS A 885 -51.60 -0.24 -8.65
N TYR A 886 -50.84 0.84 -8.72
CA TYR A 886 -50.97 2.04 -7.90
C TYR A 886 -52.02 3.03 -8.45
N ALA A 887 -52.63 2.81 -9.61
CA ALA A 887 -53.99 3.25 -9.77
C ALA A 887 -54.71 2.60 -8.61
N ILE A 888 -54.96 3.34 -7.51
CA ILE A 888 -55.95 3.08 -6.50
C ILE A 888 -57.04 2.30 -7.21
N ASN A 889 -57.12 0.97 -6.97
CA ASN A 889 -58.33 0.25 -7.33
C ASN A 889 -59.40 1.18 -6.92
N GLU A 890 -60.18 1.70 -7.84
CA GLU A 890 -61.18 2.69 -7.63
C GLU A 890 -61.77 2.36 -6.28
N ILE A 891 -61.56 3.23 -5.30
CA ILE A 891 -62.13 3.07 -3.98
C ILE A 891 -63.52 2.59 -4.27
N ASP A 892 -63.78 1.31 -3.98
CA ASP A 892 -65.16 0.84 -4.05
C ASP A 892 -65.89 1.87 -3.21
N ASN A 893 -66.63 2.78 -3.87
CA ASN A 893 -67.07 4.08 -3.31
C ASN A 893 -68.01 3.95 -2.14
N GLU A 894 -68.26 2.68 -1.69
CA GLU A 894 -69.10 2.41 -0.56
C GLU A 894 -68.35 2.35 0.78
N ASN A 895 -67.07 2.08 0.85
CA ASN A 895 -66.36 1.88 2.15
C ASN A 895 -65.11 2.69 2.43
N GLY A 896 -64.43 3.29 1.46
CA GLY A 896 -63.40 4.35 1.61
C GLY A 896 -62.22 4.05 2.55
N LEU A 897 -61.76 2.83 2.66
CA LEU A 897 -60.66 2.41 3.50
C LEU A 897 -59.58 1.68 2.68
N VAL A 898 -58.34 2.16 2.74
CA VAL A 898 -57.17 1.53 2.16
C VAL A 898 -56.08 1.41 3.21
N ILE A 899 -55.36 0.31 3.24
CA ILE A 899 -54.21 0.10 4.14
C ILE A 899 -53.01 -0.36 3.32
N TYR A 900 -51.79 0.11 3.68
CA TYR A 900 -50.52 -0.26 3.05
C TYR A 900 -49.34 0.00 4.01
N PRO A 901 -48.16 -0.61 3.80
CA PRO A 901 -47.93 -1.74 2.90
C PRO A 901 -48.55 -3.04 3.45
N ILE A 902 -48.74 -4.03 2.57
CA ILE A 902 -49.15 -5.36 2.98
C ILE A 902 -48.25 -6.35 2.23
N PRO A 903 -47.30 -7.03 2.90
CA PRO A 903 -47.09 -7.11 4.35
C PRO A 903 -46.51 -5.85 4.97
N SER A 904 -46.68 -5.68 6.28
CA SER A 904 -46.24 -4.51 7.06
C SER A 904 -45.24 -4.96 8.13
N TYR A 905 -44.19 -4.19 8.34
CA TYR A 905 -43.15 -4.50 9.33
C TYR A 905 -43.36 -3.72 10.66
N SER A 906 -43.16 -2.45 10.66
CA SER A 906 -43.27 -1.62 11.86
C SER A 906 -44.41 -0.59 11.80
N VAL A 907 -44.87 -0.28 10.60
CA VAL A 907 -45.83 0.80 10.35
C VAL A 907 -46.87 0.36 9.36
N LEU A 908 -48.13 0.67 9.65
CA LEU A 908 -49.27 0.50 8.77
C LEU A 908 -49.82 1.88 8.44
N PHE A 909 -49.88 2.23 7.19
CA PHE A 909 -50.61 3.43 6.71
C PHE A 909 -52.05 3.11 6.44
N VAL A 910 -52.94 3.99 6.86
CA VAL A 910 -54.37 3.90 6.67
C VAL A 910 -54.85 5.13 5.94
N LEU A 911 -55.34 4.96 4.73
CA LEU A 911 -56.04 6.01 4.02
C LEU A 911 -57.54 5.84 4.26
N SER A 912 -58.19 6.84 4.83
CA SER A 912 -59.60 6.76 5.17
C SER A 912 -60.26 8.13 5.17
N ASN A 913 -61.42 8.26 4.52
CA ASN A 913 -62.26 9.45 4.58
C ASN A 913 -63.07 9.52 5.90
N LYS A 914 -62.93 8.55 6.79
CA LYS A 914 -63.64 8.45 8.08
C LYS A 914 -62.86 9.08 9.20
N ILE A 915 -62.49 10.37 9.08
CA ILE A 915 -61.80 11.13 10.14
C ILE A 915 -62.70 11.18 11.38
N ALA A 916 -62.03 11.01 12.55
CA ALA A 916 -62.61 10.93 13.88
C ALA A 916 -63.26 9.59 14.29
N GLU A 917 -63.32 8.59 13.42
CA GLU A 917 -63.71 7.24 13.82
C GLU A 917 -62.57 6.52 14.56
N GLN A 918 -62.92 5.53 15.39
CA GLN A 918 -61.99 4.66 16.08
C GLN A 918 -61.56 3.51 15.15
N TYR A 919 -60.25 3.21 15.17
CA TYR A 919 -59.74 1.98 14.55
C TYR A 919 -59.45 0.93 15.65
N ARG A 920 -59.57 -0.32 15.30
CA ARG A 920 -59.21 -1.46 16.14
C ARG A 920 -58.51 -2.50 15.30
N ILE A 921 -57.29 -2.91 15.77
CA ILE A 921 -56.56 -4.05 15.22
C ILE A 921 -56.80 -5.26 16.10
N ILE A 922 -57.21 -6.37 15.49
CA ILE A 922 -57.44 -7.65 16.16
C ILE A 922 -56.55 -8.74 15.56
N ASN A 923 -56.15 -9.71 16.39
CA ASN A 923 -55.45 -10.90 15.90
C ASN A 923 -56.40 -11.94 15.31
N ILE A 924 -55.88 -13.05 14.81
CA ILE A 924 -56.71 -14.14 14.16
C ILE A 924 -57.72 -14.79 15.12
N LEU A 925 -57.56 -14.62 16.42
CA LEU A 925 -58.47 -15.11 17.43
C LEU A 925 -59.58 -14.08 17.78
N GLY A 926 -59.60 -12.92 17.11
CA GLY A 926 -60.56 -11.84 17.33
C GLY A 926 -60.24 -10.97 18.56
N HIS A 927 -59.06 -11.15 19.21
CA HIS A 927 -58.68 -10.34 20.35
C HIS A 927 -58.13 -8.98 19.89
N PRO A 928 -58.58 -7.86 20.43
CA PRO A 928 -58.02 -6.56 20.11
C PRO A 928 -56.59 -6.44 20.66
N VAL A 929 -55.65 -6.07 19.80
CA VAL A 929 -54.23 -5.91 20.12
C VAL A 929 -53.75 -4.47 20.04
N LEU A 930 -54.42 -3.61 19.24
CA LEU A 930 -54.15 -2.18 19.14
C LEU A 930 -55.44 -1.45 18.83
N SER A 931 -55.58 -0.22 19.34
CA SER A 931 -56.71 0.63 18.97
C SER A 931 -56.35 2.12 19.09
N GLY A 932 -56.97 2.94 18.31
CA GLY A 932 -56.76 4.36 18.30
C GLY A 932 -57.85 5.10 17.52
N LYS A 933 -57.59 6.34 17.14
CA LYS A 933 -58.53 7.20 16.42
C LYS A 933 -57.86 7.71 15.15
N ILE A 934 -58.59 7.69 14.06
CA ILE A 934 -58.17 8.29 12.80
C ILE A 934 -58.29 9.82 12.94
N THR A 935 -57.15 10.50 12.78
CA THR A 935 -57.01 11.94 12.99
C THR A 935 -56.73 12.71 11.68
N SER A 936 -56.38 12.00 10.62
CA SER A 936 -56.09 12.55 9.29
C SER A 936 -56.57 11.58 8.20
N GLU A 937 -56.74 12.06 6.98
CA GLU A 937 -57.09 11.21 5.82
C GLU A 937 -56.07 10.12 5.55
N THR A 938 -54.79 10.42 5.79
CA THR A 938 -53.72 9.43 5.84
C THR A 938 -53.18 9.32 7.24
N GLN A 939 -53.39 8.19 7.89
CA GLN A 939 -52.98 7.93 9.26
C GLN A 939 -51.86 6.88 9.30
N GLN A 940 -50.77 7.21 9.91
CA GLN A 940 -49.69 6.25 10.24
C GLN A 940 -50.00 5.58 11.59
N ILE A 941 -49.97 4.24 11.63
CA ILE A 941 -50.16 3.45 12.83
C ILE A 941 -48.91 2.64 13.09
N ASP A 942 -48.30 2.86 14.23
CA ASP A 942 -47.16 2.06 14.70
C ASP A 942 -47.63 0.67 15.15
N ILE A 943 -47.16 -0.35 14.44
CA ILE A 943 -47.42 -1.76 14.70
C ILE A 943 -46.17 -2.56 15.13
N SER A 944 -45.05 -1.85 15.39
CA SER A 944 -43.76 -2.46 15.74
C SER A 944 -43.84 -3.40 16.97
N THR A 945 -44.78 -3.14 17.85
CA THR A 945 -44.95 -3.95 19.06
C THR A 945 -45.80 -5.22 18.86
N LEU A 946 -46.40 -5.40 17.67
CA LEU A 946 -47.19 -6.59 17.38
C LEU A 946 -46.23 -7.74 16.97
N PRO A 947 -46.44 -8.97 17.47
CA PRO A 947 -45.74 -10.15 16.95
C PRO A 947 -46.04 -10.40 15.47
N ASP A 948 -45.17 -11.10 14.79
CA ASP A 948 -45.41 -11.51 13.42
C ASP A 948 -46.66 -12.38 13.32
N GLY A 949 -47.48 -12.10 12.30
CA GLY A 949 -48.74 -12.79 12.14
C GLY A 949 -49.79 -12.06 11.33
N ILE A 950 -50.97 -12.67 11.19
CA ILE A 950 -52.12 -12.12 10.48
C ILE A 950 -52.98 -11.30 11.43
N TYR A 951 -53.32 -10.09 11.02
CA TYR A 951 -54.16 -9.15 11.74
C TYR A 951 -55.28 -8.59 10.86
N PHE A 952 -56.31 -8.04 11.51
CA PHE A 952 -57.39 -7.33 10.86
C PHE A 952 -57.56 -5.94 11.49
N ILE A 953 -57.61 -4.91 10.68
CA ILE A 953 -57.95 -3.54 11.12
C ILE A 953 -59.39 -3.26 10.76
N THR A 954 -60.15 -2.75 11.74
CA THR A 954 -61.56 -2.34 11.58
C THR A 954 -61.70 -0.87 11.87
N ILE A 955 -62.39 -0.13 10.95
CA ILE A 955 -62.71 1.30 11.10
C ILE A 955 -64.19 1.44 10.70
N GLY A 956 -65.01 1.80 11.63
CA GLY A 956 -66.48 1.79 11.43
C GLY A 956 -67.01 0.38 11.10
N ILE A 957 -67.58 0.20 9.95
CA ILE A 957 -68.10 -1.09 9.44
C ILE A 957 -67.08 -1.80 8.50
N SER A 958 -65.96 -1.12 8.15
CA SER A 958 -64.99 -1.65 7.19
C SER A 958 -63.90 -2.42 7.93
N THR A 959 -63.53 -3.62 7.44
CA THR A 959 -62.48 -4.47 8.00
C THR A 959 -61.53 -4.92 6.90
N MET A 960 -60.25 -4.73 7.09
CA MET A 960 -59.19 -5.16 6.19
C MET A 960 -58.16 -6.07 6.88
N LYS A 961 -57.64 -7.01 6.16
CA LYS A 961 -56.60 -7.94 6.61
C LYS A 961 -55.22 -7.38 6.25
N PHE A 962 -54.25 -7.53 7.16
CA PHE A 962 -52.87 -7.33 6.83
C PHE A 962 -51.98 -8.40 7.51
N LEU A 963 -50.79 -8.53 6.96
CA LEU A 963 -49.77 -9.44 7.49
C LEU A 963 -48.66 -8.59 8.09
N LYS A 964 -48.23 -8.94 9.32
CA LYS A 964 -47.11 -8.32 10.04
C LYS A 964 -45.94 -9.30 10.05
N TYR A 965 -44.81 -8.85 9.64
CA TYR A 965 -43.50 -9.53 9.74
C TYR A 965 -42.57 -8.80 10.67
#